data_7512f26d4c1ee00e94647db0378c6a7b
#
_entry.id   7512f26d4c1ee00e94647db0378c6a7b
#
_cell.length_a   1.000
_cell.length_b   1.000
_cell.length_c   1.000
_cell.angle_alpha   90.00
_cell.angle_beta   90.00
_cell.angle_gamma   90.00
#
_symmetry.space_group_name_H-M   'P 1'
#
loop_
_entity.id
_entity.type
_entity.pdbx_description
1 polymer ?
#
loop_
_entity_poly.entity_id
_entity_poly.type
_entity_poly.pdbx_seq_one_letter_code
_entity_poly.pdbx_strand_id
1 'polypeptide(L)'
;MSTLNRDYERFAKEAKEICKDRVYTDHLRRYAYGVDASCYSYLPKVVVKAEDEREVRRLIRLCQQCGTPFTFRAAGSSLSGQCSSEDVLIVCNDGFKKMEVIDDGKALKCECGVIGSDANDLLKPYNRKIGPDPATLATALVGGILNNNSSGMCCGTAQNSYKTIRSIRVVLLDGTVLDTSDKKSIEQFLREKPQMVEDILQLRKEILADEELTHLIHHKYKIKNTTGYGLNSLVDFEDIIDIINHLFIGSEGTLGFVSEIVYNTVEDVPHKGCGLMFFSTLNDASLAVVALANMGREKVVAAEMMDYQSLKAVQTLENVPEFVREVPEGTSAILFQTESYSKETVDENLAFIKEQLKDIPTAIPSLYSQDPKEYDSWWAIRKGILPIVGGQRRKGTTVITEDVCFQIEDFTKGIEMLTELFHKYDFVDGGVIFGHALSGNVHFNITPDFSDPKDTKNFGDLVKEMSERVSGFGGSLKAEHGTGRMVAPFVEMEWGKKAYEINRRIKAIFDPERILNPDVMITDDPDVYKKNLKAQCVIDDAFTICMECGFCEKHCPSRNLTLTPRQRIALLRETKRLENEGNFTLASELRKGYEYFGVDTCAACSMCKGLCPLSIDTAQIALSMRRIDPPAPELAKKIYDNFSTTLQMCRAGVSLEGIAGSIITQKAISKITEGLHGVTGVTPYVPKTTPKANHYKLKNRIKPTNFEKVVYFSTCANRAFKPNQSYDDDRSLQQVVESLCNKAHIDIIYPKHIENLCCGLSFENYDDVHERAVKDLHDALMKASQNGKYPIVIDHSACFNHAFKHMPDLEINDISEFLCKYVVPHLDIEKCDERVIVHKQCKIKSLNKSQYIEDLARLCTDHVFNIKSFACDGFAGQKGFFTPELNKSATKDLAGEIAEYGATLGVSSSSTCEIGLGESGGIPFVGVAFLLDRCSKAKK
;
A
#
# COMPACT_ATOMS: atom_id res chain seq x y z
N MET A 1 -20.58 -33.71 -2.95
CA MET A 1 -21.02 -32.29 -2.79
C MET A 1 -22.41 -32.30 -2.18
N SER A 2 -22.60 -31.79 -0.96
CA SER A 2 -23.93 -31.61 -0.37
C SER A 2 -24.70 -30.62 -1.25
N THR A 3 -25.97 -30.95 -1.53
CA THR A 3 -26.93 -30.07 -2.21
C THR A 3 -27.36 -28.94 -1.26
N LEU A 4 -26.41 -28.11 -0.80
CA LEU A 4 -26.72 -26.89 -0.06
C LEU A 4 -27.53 -25.99 -0.99
N ASN A 5 -28.74 -25.65 -0.58
CA ASN A 5 -29.56 -24.67 -1.30
C ASN A 5 -28.97 -23.28 -1.06
N ARG A 6 -28.11 -22.83 -1.96
CA ARG A 6 -27.35 -21.58 -1.84
C ARG A 6 -28.26 -20.38 -2.08
N ASP A 7 -28.61 -19.67 -1.02
CA ASP A 7 -29.52 -18.52 -1.06
C ASP A 7 -28.76 -17.19 -0.90
N TYR A 8 -28.14 -16.73 -1.99
CA TYR A 8 -27.39 -15.45 -2.01
C TYR A 8 -28.29 -14.22 -1.90
N GLU A 9 -29.55 -14.27 -2.34
CA GLU A 9 -30.48 -13.14 -2.24
C GLU A 9 -30.87 -12.90 -0.78
N ARG A 10 -31.23 -13.98 -0.06
CA ARG A 10 -31.49 -13.92 1.37
C ARG A 10 -30.25 -13.44 2.11
N PHE A 11 -29.08 -14.01 1.80
CA PHE A 11 -27.81 -13.58 2.39
C PHE A 11 -27.59 -12.07 2.20
N ALA A 12 -27.66 -11.57 0.99
CA ALA A 12 -27.44 -10.15 0.69
C ALA A 12 -28.40 -9.22 1.43
N LYS A 13 -29.68 -9.64 1.55
CA LYS A 13 -30.72 -8.88 2.27
C LYS A 13 -30.40 -8.81 3.77
N GLU A 14 -30.15 -9.95 4.41
CA GLU A 14 -29.90 -10.01 5.84
C GLU A 14 -28.50 -9.42 6.21
N ALA A 15 -27.51 -9.55 5.34
CA ALA A 15 -26.19 -8.93 5.52
C ALA A 15 -26.28 -7.39 5.57
N LYS A 16 -27.22 -6.75 4.87
CA LYS A 16 -27.46 -5.29 4.96
C LYS A 16 -27.93 -4.84 6.34
N GLU A 17 -28.58 -5.70 7.11
CA GLU A 17 -28.94 -5.40 8.49
C GLU A 17 -27.75 -5.48 9.45
N ILE A 18 -26.68 -6.20 9.04
CA ILE A 18 -25.42 -6.32 9.79
C ILE A 18 -24.46 -5.18 9.40
N CYS A 19 -24.19 -5.04 8.11
CA CYS A 19 -23.13 -4.20 7.56
C CYS A 19 -23.64 -2.97 6.77
N LYS A 20 -24.97 -2.73 6.75
CA LYS A 20 -25.62 -1.57 6.11
C LYS A 20 -25.25 -1.43 4.63
N ASP A 21 -24.71 -0.27 4.25
CA ASP A 21 -24.27 0.11 2.91
C ASP A 21 -22.99 -0.59 2.43
N ARG A 22 -22.32 -1.36 3.33
CA ARG A 22 -21.11 -2.11 3.04
C ARG A 22 -21.34 -3.50 2.44
N VAL A 23 -22.53 -3.74 1.85
CA VAL A 23 -22.91 -4.96 1.12
C VAL A 23 -23.11 -4.65 -0.35
N TYR A 24 -22.31 -5.26 -1.22
CA TYR A 24 -22.28 -4.96 -2.65
C TYR A 24 -22.78 -6.14 -3.48
N THR A 25 -23.79 -5.88 -4.32
CA THR A 25 -24.41 -6.86 -5.23
C THR A 25 -24.36 -6.43 -6.70
N ASP A 26 -23.97 -5.18 -6.98
CA ASP A 26 -23.77 -4.67 -8.33
C ASP A 26 -22.49 -5.22 -8.96
N HIS A 27 -22.48 -5.35 -10.29
CA HIS A 27 -21.36 -5.92 -11.04
C HIS A 27 -20.07 -5.13 -10.83
N LEU A 28 -20.13 -3.80 -10.84
CA LEU A 28 -18.97 -2.90 -10.74
C LEU A 28 -18.17 -3.19 -9.46
N ARG A 29 -18.83 -3.15 -8.29
CA ARG A 29 -18.13 -3.34 -7.01
C ARG A 29 -17.76 -4.79 -6.78
N ARG A 30 -18.60 -5.74 -7.21
CA ARG A 30 -18.26 -7.17 -7.12
C ARG A 30 -17.01 -7.48 -7.93
N TYR A 31 -16.90 -6.99 -9.16
CA TYR A 31 -15.70 -7.18 -9.97
C TYR A 31 -14.47 -6.49 -9.37
N ALA A 32 -14.63 -5.25 -8.91
CA ALA A 32 -13.55 -4.48 -8.27
C ALA A 32 -12.90 -5.20 -7.08
N TYR A 33 -13.68 -5.94 -6.31
CA TYR A 33 -13.19 -6.77 -5.20
C TYR A 33 -12.83 -8.20 -5.61
N GLY A 34 -13.26 -8.66 -6.78
CA GLY A 34 -12.97 -10.01 -7.30
C GLY A 34 -11.54 -10.18 -7.80
N VAL A 35 -10.80 -9.09 -8.04
CA VAL A 35 -9.42 -9.12 -8.52
C VAL A 35 -8.42 -8.93 -7.37
N ASP A 36 -7.32 -9.66 -7.44
CA ASP A 36 -6.18 -9.60 -6.52
C ASP A 36 -4.84 -9.64 -7.28
N ALA A 37 -3.73 -9.87 -6.57
CA ALA A 37 -2.41 -9.95 -7.19
C ALA A 37 -2.14 -11.28 -7.93
N SER A 38 -3.03 -12.27 -7.79
CA SER A 38 -2.88 -13.58 -8.45
C SER A 38 -3.21 -13.54 -9.94
N CYS A 39 -2.91 -14.63 -10.61
CA CYS A 39 -3.32 -14.83 -12.01
C CYS A 39 -4.80 -15.21 -12.20
N TYR A 40 -5.60 -15.20 -11.14
CA TYR A 40 -7.01 -15.57 -11.15
C TYR A 40 -7.93 -14.35 -11.16
N SER A 41 -9.11 -14.51 -11.79
CA SER A 41 -10.19 -13.53 -11.77
C SER A 41 -11.50 -14.21 -11.41
N TYR A 42 -12.02 -13.91 -10.22
CA TYR A 42 -13.29 -14.44 -9.73
C TYR A 42 -14.29 -13.30 -9.58
N LEU A 43 -15.56 -13.57 -9.88
CA LEU A 43 -16.65 -12.60 -9.68
C LEU A 43 -17.54 -13.06 -8.50
N PRO A 44 -17.35 -12.51 -7.29
CA PRO A 44 -18.17 -12.87 -6.14
C PRO A 44 -19.66 -12.65 -6.39
N LYS A 45 -20.54 -13.48 -5.84
CA LYS A 45 -22.00 -13.25 -5.83
C LYS A 45 -22.34 -12.04 -4.96
N VAL A 46 -21.71 -11.95 -3.79
CA VAL A 46 -21.87 -10.84 -2.84
C VAL A 46 -20.53 -10.49 -2.23
N VAL A 47 -20.27 -9.19 -2.09
CA VAL A 47 -19.10 -8.66 -1.35
C VAL A 47 -19.62 -7.94 -0.11
N VAL A 48 -19.04 -8.23 1.05
CA VAL A 48 -19.38 -7.59 2.32
C VAL A 48 -18.10 -7.08 2.98
N LYS A 49 -18.08 -5.81 3.41
CA LYS A 49 -16.98 -5.27 4.22
C LYS A 49 -17.36 -5.33 5.70
N ALA A 50 -16.62 -6.10 6.46
CA ALA A 50 -16.77 -6.21 7.92
C ALA A 50 -15.75 -5.28 8.63
N GLU A 51 -16.19 -4.66 9.72
CA GLU A 51 -15.38 -3.71 10.49
C GLU A 51 -15.01 -4.20 11.89
N ASP A 52 -15.75 -5.18 12.43
CA ASP A 52 -15.45 -5.77 13.74
C ASP A 52 -15.76 -7.27 13.83
N GLU A 53 -15.27 -7.93 14.88
CA GLU A 53 -15.48 -9.36 15.14
C GLU A 53 -16.97 -9.72 15.30
N ARG A 54 -17.81 -8.83 15.81
CA ARG A 54 -19.24 -9.09 16.00
C ARG A 54 -19.95 -9.20 14.66
N GLU A 55 -19.59 -8.35 13.72
CA GLU A 55 -20.10 -8.42 12.34
C GLU A 55 -19.65 -9.74 11.70
N VAL A 56 -18.37 -10.09 11.80
CA VAL A 56 -17.82 -11.34 11.25
C VAL A 56 -18.55 -12.55 11.82
N ARG A 57 -18.76 -12.63 13.13
CA ARG A 57 -19.51 -13.74 13.77
C ARG A 57 -20.94 -13.87 13.24
N ARG A 58 -21.62 -12.74 13.03
CA ARG A 58 -22.97 -12.73 12.46
C ARG A 58 -22.99 -13.16 11.00
N LEU A 59 -22.00 -12.70 10.22
CA LEU A 59 -21.85 -13.07 8.80
C LEU A 59 -21.54 -14.56 8.62
N ILE A 60 -20.65 -15.14 9.45
CA ILE A 60 -20.36 -16.58 9.42
C ILE A 60 -21.64 -17.39 9.64
N ARG A 61 -22.42 -17.07 10.69
CA ARG A 61 -23.69 -17.75 10.96
C ARG A 61 -24.69 -17.60 9.81
N LEU A 62 -24.73 -16.40 9.20
CA LEU A 62 -25.60 -16.15 8.07
C LEU A 62 -25.20 -16.97 6.84
N CYS A 63 -23.90 -17.10 6.58
CA CYS A 63 -23.39 -17.97 5.51
C CYS A 63 -23.83 -19.42 5.70
N GLN A 64 -23.71 -19.94 6.91
CA GLN A 64 -24.19 -21.30 7.24
C GLN A 64 -25.72 -21.45 7.04
N GLN A 65 -26.51 -20.50 7.55
CA GLN A 65 -27.96 -20.51 7.42
C GLN A 65 -28.46 -20.42 5.97
N CYS A 66 -27.70 -19.72 5.11
CA CYS A 66 -28.00 -19.60 3.69
C CYS A 66 -27.33 -20.66 2.82
N GLY A 67 -26.49 -21.53 3.41
CA GLY A 67 -25.72 -22.55 2.68
C GLY A 67 -24.71 -21.93 1.69
N THR A 68 -24.27 -20.68 1.91
CA THR A 68 -23.38 -19.97 0.98
C THR A 68 -21.93 -20.15 1.39
N PRO A 69 -21.07 -20.68 0.51
CA PRO A 69 -19.63 -20.65 0.74
C PRO A 69 -19.11 -19.21 0.83
N PHE A 70 -18.01 -19.01 1.54
CA PHE A 70 -17.44 -17.69 1.73
C PHE A 70 -15.92 -17.71 1.92
N THR A 71 -15.29 -16.58 1.61
CA THR A 71 -13.85 -16.38 1.71
C THR A 71 -13.56 -15.06 2.42
N PHE A 72 -12.60 -15.06 3.34
CA PHE A 72 -12.07 -13.83 3.93
C PHE A 72 -11.01 -13.21 3.04
N ARG A 73 -11.02 -11.88 2.97
CA ARG A 73 -10.02 -11.11 2.23
C ARG A 73 -9.42 -9.99 3.08
N ALA A 74 -8.10 -9.99 3.15
CA ALA A 74 -7.28 -8.91 3.70
C ALA A 74 -6.94 -7.86 2.60
N ALA A 75 -5.66 -7.61 2.32
CA ALA A 75 -5.21 -6.64 1.31
C ALA A 75 -5.33 -7.13 -0.15
N GLY A 76 -5.54 -8.42 -0.39
CA GLY A 76 -5.56 -8.98 -1.75
C GLY A 76 -4.20 -8.91 -2.44
N SER A 77 -3.14 -9.17 -1.71
CA SER A 77 -1.76 -9.27 -2.20
C SER A 77 -1.30 -10.72 -2.43
N SER A 78 -2.17 -11.68 -2.19
CA SER A 78 -1.91 -13.11 -2.42
C SER A 78 -1.72 -13.43 -3.90
N LEU A 79 -0.82 -14.39 -4.21
CA LEU A 79 -0.40 -14.71 -5.57
C LEU A 79 -1.05 -15.98 -6.14
N SER A 80 -1.60 -16.85 -5.29
CA SER A 80 -2.12 -18.17 -5.67
C SER A 80 -3.65 -18.31 -5.58
N GLY A 81 -4.40 -17.19 -5.57
CA GLY A 81 -5.86 -17.14 -5.63
C GLY A 81 -6.59 -17.50 -4.34
N GLN A 82 -5.92 -17.51 -3.19
CA GLN A 82 -6.51 -17.90 -1.92
C GLN A 82 -7.46 -16.85 -1.31
N CYS A 83 -7.41 -15.59 -1.73
CA CYS A 83 -8.27 -14.52 -1.22
C CYS A 83 -9.35 -14.06 -2.21
N SER A 84 -9.65 -14.87 -3.22
CA SER A 84 -10.68 -14.64 -4.23
C SER A 84 -11.80 -15.68 -4.13
N SER A 85 -13.02 -15.33 -4.55
CA SER A 85 -14.19 -16.19 -4.42
C SER A 85 -15.21 -15.94 -5.54
N GLU A 86 -15.93 -16.99 -5.94
CA GLU A 86 -17.16 -16.87 -6.77
C GLU A 86 -18.42 -16.70 -5.90
N ASP A 87 -18.32 -16.98 -4.61
CA ASP A 87 -19.43 -17.01 -3.65
C ASP A 87 -19.51 -15.68 -2.86
N VAL A 88 -19.48 -15.74 -1.54
CA VAL A 88 -19.46 -14.56 -0.67
C VAL A 88 -18.00 -14.18 -0.37
N LEU A 89 -17.65 -12.91 -0.60
CA LEU A 89 -16.35 -12.36 -0.25
C LEU A 89 -16.50 -11.42 0.96
N ILE A 90 -15.91 -11.77 2.11
CA ILE A 90 -15.92 -10.96 3.33
C ILE A 90 -14.58 -10.22 3.43
N VAL A 91 -14.60 -8.91 3.23
CA VAL A 91 -13.42 -8.06 3.23
C VAL A 91 -13.20 -7.45 4.61
N CYS A 92 -12.01 -7.68 5.20
CA CYS A 92 -11.64 -7.26 6.55
C CYS A 92 -10.38 -6.36 6.52
N ASN A 93 -10.43 -5.24 5.80
CA ASN A 93 -9.27 -4.38 5.57
C ASN A 93 -9.35 -2.98 6.17
N ASP A 94 -10.51 -2.51 6.60
CA ASP A 94 -10.73 -1.14 7.09
C ASP A 94 -11.01 -1.05 8.59
N GLY A 95 -11.53 -2.10 9.20
CA GLY A 95 -11.61 -2.30 10.64
C GLY A 95 -10.37 -3.01 11.18
N PHE A 96 -10.42 -3.44 12.42
CA PHE A 96 -9.39 -4.28 13.06
C PHE A 96 -8.00 -3.66 13.10
N LYS A 97 -7.86 -2.39 13.53
CA LYS A 97 -6.59 -1.66 13.47
C LYS A 97 -5.93 -1.38 14.81
N LYS A 98 -6.45 -1.92 15.90
CA LYS A 98 -5.85 -1.69 17.21
C LYS A 98 -4.51 -2.38 17.33
N MET A 99 -3.58 -1.69 18.00
CA MET A 99 -2.24 -2.18 18.29
C MET A 99 -1.88 -1.80 19.73
N GLU A 100 -1.19 -2.70 20.41
CA GLU A 100 -0.68 -2.48 21.76
C GLU A 100 0.70 -3.13 21.90
N VAL A 101 1.68 -2.31 22.29
CA VAL A 101 3.03 -2.83 22.63
C VAL A 101 3.00 -3.31 24.07
N ILE A 102 3.42 -4.55 24.28
CA ILE A 102 3.46 -5.17 25.60
C ILE A 102 4.87 -5.67 25.92
N ASP A 103 5.17 -5.87 27.22
CA ASP A 103 6.45 -6.36 27.71
C ASP A 103 7.65 -5.52 27.22
N ASP A 104 7.57 -4.19 27.30
CA ASP A 104 8.64 -3.26 26.88
C ASP A 104 9.14 -3.52 25.44
N GLY A 105 8.21 -3.72 24.54
CA GLY A 105 8.49 -3.96 23.13
C GLY A 105 8.75 -5.42 22.76
N LYS A 106 8.85 -6.36 23.73
CA LYS A 106 9.13 -7.77 23.46
C LYS A 106 7.95 -8.51 22.83
N ALA A 107 6.75 -7.94 22.91
CA ALA A 107 5.59 -8.44 22.19
C ALA A 107 4.72 -7.30 21.65
N LEU A 108 3.98 -7.62 20.59
CA LEU A 108 2.99 -6.76 19.98
C LEU A 108 1.66 -7.50 19.88
N LYS A 109 0.63 -6.94 20.49
CA LYS A 109 -0.74 -7.35 20.28
C LYS A 109 -1.36 -6.48 19.19
N CYS A 110 -1.96 -7.08 18.18
CA CYS A 110 -2.58 -6.35 17.09
C CYS A 110 -3.78 -7.09 16.50
N GLU A 111 -4.76 -6.32 16.03
CA GLU A 111 -5.89 -6.84 15.27
C GLU A 111 -5.46 -7.18 13.85
N CYS A 112 -6.19 -8.08 13.19
CA CYS A 112 -5.83 -8.66 11.90
C CYS A 112 -5.75 -7.67 10.73
N GLY A 113 -6.41 -6.51 10.83
CA GLY A 113 -6.40 -5.44 9.81
C GLY A 113 -5.23 -4.45 9.89
N VAL A 114 -4.31 -4.65 10.82
CA VAL A 114 -3.09 -3.85 10.95
C VAL A 114 -2.14 -4.15 9.79
N ILE A 115 -1.53 -3.11 9.21
CA ILE A 115 -0.51 -3.27 8.17
C ILE A 115 0.83 -3.59 8.82
N GLY A 116 1.57 -4.57 8.28
CA GLY A 116 2.84 -5.02 8.87
C GLY A 116 3.88 -3.90 9.06
N SER A 117 3.99 -2.95 8.12
CA SER A 117 4.88 -1.79 8.28
C SER A 117 4.44 -0.85 9.41
N ASP A 118 3.14 -0.69 9.64
CA ASP A 118 2.62 0.17 10.69
C ASP A 118 2.90 -0.44 12.08
N ALA A 119 2.84 -1.78 12.16
CA ALA A 119 3.29 -2.54 13.35
C ALA A 119 4.78 -2.28 13.64
N ASN A 120 5.63 -2.34 12.63
CA ASN A 120 7.06 -2.06 12.78
C ASN A 120 7.33 -0.59 13.14
N ASP A 121 6.58 0.38 12.58
CA ASP A 121 6.73 1.79 12.94
C ASP A 121 6.42 2.04 14.43
N LEU A 122 5.46 1.31 14.99
CA LEU A 122 5.13 1.36 16.43
C LEU A 122 6.25 0.76 17.30
N LEU A 123 6.97 -0.25 16.79
CA LEU A 123 8.04 -0.96 17.50
C LEU A 123 9.43 -0.29 17.40
N LYS A 124 9.63 0.64 16.45
CA LYS A 124 10.91 1.36 16.25
C LYS A 124 11.50 1.98 17.52
N PRO A 125 10.73 2.65 18.41
CA PRO A 125 11.29 3.23 19.65
C PRO A 125 11.91 2.18 20.59
N TYR A 126 11.55 0.91 20.40
CA TYR A 126 12.06 -0.22 21.20
C TYR A 126 13.23 -0.95 20.51
N ASN A 127 13.66 -0.50 19.32
CA ASN A 127 14.63 -1.19 18.45
C ASN A 127 14.17 -2.62 18.13
N ARG A 128 12.89 -2.81 17.85
CA ARG A 128 12.26 -4.10 17.57
C ARG A 128 11.33 -4.03 16.36
N LYS A 129 11.03 -5.21 15.84
CA LYS A 129 10.09 -5.40 14.71
C LYS A 129 9.34 -6.73 14.87
N ILE A 130 8.25 -6.92 14.10
CA ILE A 130 7.64 -8.25 13.97
C ILE A 130 8.59 -9.16 13.18
N GLY A 131 8.55 -10.46 13.47
CA GLY A 131 9.45 -11.42 12.83
C GLY A 131 9.23 -11.61 11.33
N PRO A 132 8.00 -11.86 10.85
CA PRO A 132 7.74 -12.06 9.42
C PRO A 132 7.97 -10.76 8.62
N ASP A 133 8.73 -10.86 7.53
CA ASP A 133 9.15 -9.72 6.68
C ASP A 133 8.84 -9.91 5.18
N PRO A 134 7.58 -10.26 4.80
CA PRO A 134 7.26 -10.45 3.39
C PRO A 134 7.55 -9.19 2.55
N ALA A 135 7.87 -9.36 1.28
CA ALA A 135 8.11 -8.25 0.35
C ALA A 135 6.93 -7.25 0.30
N THR A 136 5.72 -7.70 0.64
CA THR A 136 4.50 -6.90 0.70
C THR A 136 4.24 -6.25 2.07
N LEU A 137 5.17 -6.28 3.01
CA LEU A 137 5.01 -5.81 4.40
C LEU A 137 4.42 -4.38 4.50
N ALA A 138 4.72 -3.53 3.52
CA ALA A 138 4.21 -2.15 3.44
C ALA A 138 2.69 -2.07 3.18
N THR A 139 2.04 -3.16 2.78
CA THR A 139 0.62 -3.20 2.40
C THR A 139 -0.13 -4.43 2.92
N ALA A 140 0.56 -5.52 3.19
CA ALA A 140 -0.03 -6.75 3.72
C ALA A 140 -0.53 -6.54 5.15
N LEU A 141 -1.70 -7.10 5.43
CA LEU A 141 -2.29 -7.06 6.77
C LEU A 141 -1.77 -8.22 7.62
N VAL A 142 -1.57 -7.98 8.91
CA VAL A 142 -1.01 -8.97 9.84
C VAL A 142 -1.84 -10.27 9.87
N GLY A 143 -3.16 -10.18 9.77
CA GLY A 143 -4.02 -11.37 9.64
C GLY A 143 -3.75 -12.17 8.37
N GLY A 144 -3.46 -11.52 7.23
CA GLY A 144 -3.04 -12.17 6.00
C GLY A 144 -1.65 -12.77 6.11
N ILE A 145 -0.70 -12.06 6.74
CA ILE A 145 0.67 -12.54 6.99
C ILE A 145 0.66 -13.84 7.80
N LEU A 146 -0.15 -13.90 8.87
CA LEU A 146 -0.30 -15.09 9.70
C LEU A 146 -0.94 -16.24 8.93
N ASN A 147 -2.12 -16.00 8.32
CA ASN A 147 -2.87 -17.07 7.63
C ASN A 147 -2.14 -17.63 6.41
N ASN A 148 -1.20 -16.91 5.83
CA ASN A 148 -0.32 -17.39 4.76
C ASN A 148 1.00 -17.99 5.29
N ASN A 149 1.39 -17.71 6.55
CA ASN A 149 2.73 -17.91 7.08
C ASN A 149 3.79 -17.22 6.24
N SER A 150 3.48 -15.99 5.81
CA SER A 150 4.36 -15.22 4.93
C SER A 150 5.72 -15.03 5.56
N SER A 151 6.75 -15.19 4.77
CA SER A 151 8.14 -14.94 5.14
C SER A 151 8.80 -14.03 4.09
N GLY A 152 10.06 -13.70 4.29
CA GLY A 152 10.79 -12.86 3.37
C GLY A 152 12.27 -13.16 3.39
N MET A 153 13.08 -12.14 3.06
CA MET A 153 14.52 -12.29 2.83
C MET A 153 15.30 -12.59 4.10
N CYS A 154 14.91 -11.99 5.23
CA CYS A 154 15.68 -12.07 6.48
C CYS A 154 15.05 -13.01 7.51
N CYS A 155 13.73 -13.12 7.59
CA CYS A 155 13.10 -13.95 8.63
C CYS A 155 13.34 -15.45 8.42
N GLY A 156 13.37 -15.93 7.17
CA GLY A 156 13.53 -17.34 6.85
C GLY A 156 12.52 -18.23 7.59
N THR A 157 12.97 -19.42 8.01
CA THR A 157 12.19 -20.31 8.90
C THR A 157 12.37 -19.97 10.39
N ALA A 158 13.32 -19.08 10.74
CA ALA A 158 13.68 -18.78 12.12
C ALA A 158 12.80 -17.72 12.80
N GLN A 159 12.23 -16.79 12.01
CA GLN A 159 11.48 -15.63 12.54
C GLN A 159 10.12 -15.43 11.83
N ASN A 160 9.61 -16.42 11.11
CA ASN A 160 8.28 -16.37 10.51
C ASN A 160 7.16 -16.41 11.58
N SER A 161 5.91 -16.33 11.17
CA SER A 161 4.76 -16.36 12.09
C SER A 161 4.78 -17.59 12.97
N TYR A 162 5.16 -18.76 12.45
CA TYR A 162 5.21 -20.02 13.19
C TYR A 162 6.18 -19.98 14.39
N LYS A 163 7.30 -19.28 14.26
CA LYS A 163 8.31 -19.18 15.34
C LYS A 163 8.09 -17.99 16.28
N THR A 164 7.30 -17.01 15.88
CA THR A 164 7.12 -15.77 16.64
C THR A 164 5.73 -15.57 17.23
N ILE A 165 4.77 -16.43 16.90
CA ILE A 165 3.43 -16.35 17.50
C ILE A 165 3.49 -16.59 19.02
N ARG A 166 2.72 -15.81 19.80
CA ARG A 166 2.49 -16.01 21.22
C ARG A 166 1.08 -16.49 21.49
N SER A 167 0.09 -15.86 20.84
CA SER A 167 -1.32 -16.23 20.99
C SER A 167 -2.15 -15.66 19.84
N ILE A 168 -3.34 -16.22 19.63
CA ILE A 168 -4.32 -15.74 18.65
C ILE A 168 -5.70 -15.68 19.28
N ARG A 169 -6.55 -14.83 18.70
CA ARG A 169 -7.98 -14.83 18.95
C ARG A 169 -8.70 -15.20 17.66
N VAL A 170 -9.48 -16.28 17.70
CA VAL A 170 -10.12 -16.86 16.52
C VAL A 170 -11.62 -16.98 16.69
N VAL A 171 -12.35 -16.85 15.59
CA VAL A 171 -13.77 -17.17 15.45
C VAL A 171 -13.91 -18.42 14.59
N LEU A 172 -14.44 -19.49 15.17
CA LEU A 172 -14.71 -20.74 14.46
C LEU A 172 -15.97 -20.64 13.62
N LEU A 173 -16.17 -21.61 12.74
CA LEU A 173 -17.30 -21.62 11.80
C LEU A 173 -18.67 -21.54 12.50
N ASP A 174 -18.84 -22.20 13.65
CA ASP A 174 -20.09 -22.14 14.45
C ASP A 174 -20.25 -20.85 15.29
N GLY A 175 -19.30 -19.91 15.16
CA GLY A 175 -19.28 -18.64 15.89
C GLY A 175 -18.70 -18.74 17.31
N THR A 176 -18.12 -19.88 17.71
CA THR A 176 -17.33 -19.99 18.94
C THR A 176 -16.10 -19.12 18.84
N VAL A 177 -15.78 -18.40 19.91
CA VAL A 177 -14.56 -17.59 20.00
C VAL A 177 -13.58 -18.26 20.94
N LEU A 178 -12.33 -18.42 20.49
CA LEU A 178 -11.22 -18.86 21.31
C LEU A 178 -10.17 -17.76 21.33
N ASP A 179 -9.89 -17.23 22.50
CA ASP A 179 -8.75 -16.35 22.77
C ASP A 179 -7.69 -17.17 23.54
N THR A 180 -6.61 -17.49 22.88
CA THR A 180 -5.56 -18.35 23.45
C THR A 180 -4.64 -17.61 24.44
N SER A 181 -4.84 -16.31 24.64
CA SER A 181 -4.20 -15.51 25.70
C SER A 181 -5.02 -15.48 26.99
N ASP A 182 -6.32 -15.83 26.95
CA ASP A 182 -7.25 -15.76 28.08
C ASP A 182 -7.60 -17.16 28.62
N LYS A 183 -7.16 -17.45 29.83
CA LYS A 183 -7.43 -18.72 30.52
C LYS A 183 -8.94 -19.08 30.60
N LYS A 184 -9.81 -18.09 30.81
CA LYS A 184 -11.25 -18.32 30.86
C LYS A 184 -11.80 -18.72 29.50
N SER A 185 -11.33 -18.10 28.45
CA SER A 185 -11.68 -18.47 27.08
C SER A 185 -11.24 -19.90 26.75
N ILE A 186 -10.01 -20.25 27.15
CA ILE A 186 -9.47 -21.60 26.97
C ILE A 186 -10.33 -22.63 27.73
N GLU A 187 -10.60 -22.40 29.02
CA GLU A 187 -11.42 -23.32 29.82
C GLU A 187 -12.83 -23.48 29.24
N GLN A 188 -13.40 -22.39 28.73
CA GLN A 188 -14.70 -22.42 28.06
C GLN A 188 -14.65 -23.28 26.78
N PHE A 189 -13.65 -23.03 25.94
CA PHE A 189 -13.45 -23.77 24.69
C PHE A 189 -13.28 -25.26 24.91
N LEU A 190 -12.44 -25.68 25.87
CA LEU A 190 -12.20 -27.07 26.20
C LEU A 190 -13.50 -27.78 26.69
N ARG A 191 -14.35 -27.05 27.39
CA ARG A 191 -15.65 -27.57 27.85
C ARG A 191 -16.69 -27.65 26.73
N GLU A 192 -16.70 -26.68 25.81
CA GLU A 192 -17.72 -26.58 24.75
C GLU A 192 -17.36 -27.40 23.50
N LYS A 193 -16.06 -27.70 23.28
CA LYS A 193 -15.52 -28.38 22.10
C LYS A 193 -14.70 -29.63 22.39
N PRO A 194 -15.17 -30.54 23.33
CA PRO A 194 -14.36 -31.68 23.71
C PRO A 194 -14.07 -32.63 22.55
N GLN A 195 -15.03 -32.82 21.62
CA GLN A 195 -14.85 -33.70 20.47
C GLN A 195 -13.78 -33.15 19.50
N MET A 196 -13.78 -31.84 19.23
CA MET A 196 -12.74 -31.20 18.38
C MET A 196 -11.36 -31.37 19.00
N VAL A 197 -11.25 -31.21 20.31
CA VAL A 197 -9.99 -31.39 21.05
C VAL A 197 -9.53 -32.86 20.93
N GLU A 198 -10.44 -33.83 21.16
CA GLU A 198 -10.14 -35.26 21.05
C GLU A 198 -9.70 -35.65 19.65
N ASP A 199 -10.40 -35.16 18.62
CA ASP A 199 -10.08 -35.41 17.20
C ASP A 199 -8.69 -34.91 16.83
N ILE A 200 -8.32 -33.69 17.25
CA ILE A 200 -6.99 -33.12 17.00
C ILE A 200 -5.90 -33.93 17.73
N LEU A 201 -6.11 -34.26 18.99
CA LEU A 201 -5.17 -35.08 19.76
C LEU A 201 -5.03 -36.49 19.20
N GLN A 202 -6.13 -37.07 18.66
CA GLN A 202 -6.08 -38.35 17.97
C GLN A 202 -5.26 -38.31 16.69
N LEU A 203 -5.37 -37.21 15.88
CA LEU A 203 -4.48 -36.99 14.72
C LEU A 203 -3.03 -36.98 15.15
N ARG A 204 -2.69 -36.21 16.19
CA ARG A 204 -1.34 -36.18 16.75
C ARG A 204 -0.83 -37.57 17.13
N LYS A 205 -1.63 -38.33 17.85
CA LYS A 205 -1.27 -39.71 18.28
C LYS A 205 -1.01 -40.62 17.08
N GLU A 206 -1.82 -40.53 16.03
CA GLU A 206 -1.66 -41.34 14.82
C GLU A 206 -0.36 -40.97 14.08
N ILE A 207 -0.04 -39.69 13.96
CA ILE A 207 1.21 -39.23 13.36
C ILE A 207 2.41 -39.72 14.13
N LEU A 208 2.43 -39.57 15.46
CA LEU A 208 3.58 -39.96 16.29
C LEU A 208 3.75 -41.50 16.37
N ALA A 209 2.71 -42.29 16.11
CA ALA A 209 2.78 -43.74 16.01
C ALA A 209 3.33 -44.22 14.66
N ASP A 210 3.41 -43.36 13.64
CA ASP A 210 3.95 -43.66 12.31
C ASP A 210 5.31 -42.97 12.17
N GLU A 211 6.43 -43.68 12.38
CA GLU A 211 7.77 -43.13 12.32
C GLU A 211 8.11 -42.55 10.97
N GLU A 212 7.66 -43.16 9.86
CA GLU A 212 7.89 -42.67 8.51
C GLU A 212 7.20 -41.33 8.30
N LEU A 213 5.95 -41.18 8.73
CA LEU A 213 5.18 -39.94 8.63
C LEU A 213 5.79 -38.81 9.47
N THR A 214 6.17 -39.13 10.71
CA THR A 214 6.86 -38.20 11.60
C THR A 214 8.18 -37.71 11.00
N HIS A 215 9.00 -38.64 10.46
CA HIS A 215 10.23 -38.29 9.80
C HIS A 215 10.01 -37.43 8.55
N LEU A 216 9.01 -37.74 7.73
CA LEU A 216 8.63 -36.94 6.57
C LEU A 216 8.26 -35.50 6.98
N ILE A 217 7.44 -35.32 8.01
CA ILE A 217 7.04 -34.00 8.51
C ILE A 217 8.28 -33.20 8.95
N HIS A 218 9.13 -33.76 9.78
CA HIS A 218 10.35 -33.12 10.23
C HIS A 218 11.29 -32.77 9.04
N HIS A 219 11.37 -33.64 8.04
CA HIS A 219 12.22 -33.40 6.86
C HIS A 219 11.69 -32.22 6.05
N LYS A 220 10.37 -32.17 5.78
CA LYS A 220 9.73 -31.15 4.98
C LYS A 220 9.81 -29.74 5.61
N TYR A 221 9.77 -29.64 6.93
CA TYR A 221 9.84 -28.35 7.63
C TYR A 221 11.29 -27.90 8.01
N LYS A 222 12.32 -28.60 7.51
CA LYS A 222 13.70 -28.06 7.51
C LYS A 222 13.86 -26.91 6.52
N ILE A 223 13.04 -26.89 5.47
CA ILE A 223 12.96 -25.82 4.46
C ILE A 223 11.65 -25.04 4.64
N LYS A 224 11.52 -23.89 3.94
CA LYS A 224 10.24 -23.20 3.88
C LYS A 224 9.18 -24.10 3.21
N ASN A 225 8.04 -24.25 3.84
CA ASN A 225 6.94 -25.05 3.32
C ASN A 225 5.59 -24.46 3.76
N THR A 226 4.76 -24.08 2.78
CA THR A 226 3.39 -23.62 2.95
C THR A 226 2.40 -24.43 2.11
N THR A 227 2.80 -25.66 1.71
CA THR A 227 1.96 -26.61 0.98
C THR A 227 1.13 -27.45 1.97
N GLY A 228 -0.17 -27.33 1.95
CA GLY A 228 -1.06 -27.97 2.92
C GLY A 228 -1.07 -27.26 4.27
N TYR A 229 -1.71 -27.88 5.27
CA TYR A 229 -1.74 -27.35 6.65
C TYR A 229 -0.40 -27.57 7.37
N GLY A 230 -0.13 -26.77 8.39
CA GLY A 230 1.05 -26.87 9.24
C GLY A 230 1.10 -28.16 10.06
N LEU A 231 1.36 -29.32 9.42
CA LEU A 231 1.38 -30.65 10.06
C LEU A 231 2.44 -30.74 11.17
N ASN A 232 3.52 -29.95 11.09
CA ASN A 232 4.53 -29.87 12.15
C ASN A 232 3.94 -29.41 13.48
N SER A 233 2.84 -28.66 13.51
CA SER A 233 2.15 -28.29 14.76
C SER A 233 1.71 -29.52 15.59
N LEU A 234 1.33 -30.62 14.91
CA LEU A 234 0.95 -31.88 15.54
C LEU A 234 2.13 -32.71 16.00
N VAL A 235 3.36 -32.33 15.67
CA VAL A 235 4.60 -33.02 16.06
C VAL A 235 5.39 -32.18 17.08
N ASP A 236 5.52 -30.88 16.82
CA ASP A 236 6.33 -29.96 17.61
C ASP A 236 5.72 -29.64 18.99
N PHE A 237 4.38 -29.75 19.16
CA PHE A 237 3.66 -29.34 20.37
C PHE A 237 2.86 -30.48 21.00
N GLU A 238 2.75 -30.43 22.34
CA GLU A 238 1.93 -31.35 23.12
C GLU A 238 0.62 -30.71 23.61
N ASP A 239 0.69 -29.44 23.98
CA ASP A 239 -0.48 -28.69 24.44
C ASP A 239 -1.44 -28.40 23.27
N ILE A 240 -2.71 -28.66 23.49
CA ILE A 240 -3.76 -28.52 22.47
C ILE A 240 -3.90 -27.06 22.00
N ILE A 241 -3.67 -26.10 22.90
CA ILE A 241 -3.77 -24.67 22.56
C ILE A 241 -2.61 -24.24 21.68
N ASP A 242 -1.39 -24.73 21.95
CA ASP A 242 -0.23 -24.49 21.09
C ASP A 242 -0.41 -25.14 19.72
N ILE A 243 -0.95 -26.35 19.67
CA ILE A 243 -1.30 -27.02 18.40
C ILE A 243 -2.28 -26.16 17.61
N ILE A 244 -3.37 -25.68 18.23
CA ILE A 244 -4.38 -24.85 17.57
C ILE A 244 -3.75 -23.53 17.09
N ASN A 245 -2.97 -22.83 17.92
CA ASN A 245 -2.26 -21.60 17.53
C ASN A 245 -1.51 -21.81 16.21
N HIS A 246 -0.77 -22.91 16.10
CA HIS A 246 0.11 -23.16 14.96
C HIS A 246 -0.61 -23.77 13.75
N LEU A 247 -1.75 -24.46 13.93
CA LEU A 247 -2.60 -24.94 12.83
C LEU A 247 -3.26 -23.79 12.05
N PHE A 248 -3.55 -22.66 12.72
CA PHE A 248 -4.08 -21.47 12.05
C PHE A 248 -3.04 -20.75 11.19
N ILE A 249 -1.74 -20.96 11.47
CA ILE A 249 -0.65 -20.35 10.68
C ILE A 249 -0.51 -21.10 9.35
N GLY A 250 -0.61 -20.34 8.24
CA GLY A 250 -0.60 -20.93 6.90
C GLY A 250 -1.91 -21.63 6.50
N SER A 251 -3.00 -21.44 7.27
CA SER A 251 -4.29 -22.09 6.98
C SER A 251 -5.11 -21.41 5.88
N GLU A 252 -4.67 -20.27 5.34
CA GLU A 252 -5.30 -19.50 4.26
C GLU A 252 -6.78 -19.16 4.56
N GLY A 253 -7.11 -18.95 5.85
CA GLY A 253 -8.48 -18.65 6.27
C GLY A 253 -9.48 -19.77 6.02
N THR A 254 -9.04 -21.03 5.98
CA THR A 254 -9.89 -22.20 5.72
C THR A 254 -10.34 -22.91 6.99
N LEU A 255 -9.81 -22.53 8.16
CA LEU A 255 -10.13 -23.14 9.47
C LEU A 255 -10.97 -22.22 10.37
N GLY A 256 -10.99 -20.93 10.11
CA GLY A 256 -11.71 -19.92 10.88
C GLY A 256 -11.20 -18.51 10.58
N PHE A 257 -11.67 -17.53 11.35
CA PHE A 257 -11.26 -16.13 11.23
C PHE A 257 -10.38 -15.73 12.42
N VAL A 258 -9.14 -15.32 12.13
CA VAL A 258 -8.22 -14.77 13.15
C VAL A 258 -8.47 -13.28 13.28
N SER A 259 -9.02 -12.84 14.41
CA SER A 259 -9.35 -11.43 14.68
C SER A 259 -8.22 -10.65 15.34
N GLU A 260 -7.42 -11.30 16.19
CA GLU A 260 -6.33 -10.68 16.94
C GLU A 260 -5.13 -11.63 17.04
N ILE A 261 -3.94 -11.07 17.07
CA ILE A 261 -2.67 -11.79 17.03
C ILE A 261 -1.73 -11.13 18.05
N VAL A 262 -1.01 -11.94 18.81
CA VAL A 262 0.09 -11.49 19.65
C VAL A 262 1.38 -12.12 19.13
N TYR A 263 2.29 -11.30 18.61
CA TYR A 263 3.64 -11.73 18.22
C TYR A 263 4.66 -11.45 19.32
N ASN A 264 5.58 -12.39 19.54
CA ASN A 264 6.88 -12.07 20.08
C ASN A 264 7.64 -11.28 19.02
N THR A 265 8.17 -10.13 19.39
CA THR A 265 8.95 -9.29 18.47
C THR A 265 10.40 -9.76 18.39
N VAL A 266 11.07 -9.41 17.31
CA VAL A 266 12.50 -9.64 17.12
C VAL A 266 13.27 -8.33 17.16
N GLU A 267 14.56 -8.41 17.41
CA GLU A 267 15.43 -7.23 17.45
C GLU A 267 15.63 -6.64 16.05
N ASP A 268 15.65 -5.32 15.98
CA ASP A 268 16.02 -4.59 14.75
C ASP A 268 17.44 -4.05 14.92
N VAL A 269 18.40 -4.81 14.43
CA VAL A 269 19.82 -4.61 14.69
C VAL A 269 20.35 -3.43 13.86
N PRO A 270 21.11 -2.48 14.48
CA PRO A 270 21.40 -1.20 13.85
C PRO A 270 22.50 -1.20 12.78
N HIS A 271 23.51 -2.09 12.92
CA HIS A 271 24.65 -2.12 12.00
C HIS A 271 24.53 -3.27 11.01
N LYS A 272 24.69 -2.95 9.73
CA LYS A 272 24.57 -3.90 8.62
C LYS A 272 25.79 -3.82 7.72
N GLY A 273 26.17 -4.96 7.16
CA GLY A 273 27.17 -5.07 6.12
C GLY A 273 26.65 -5.96 5.00
N CYS A 274 26.92 -5.61 3.77
CA CYS A 274 26.45 -6.36 2.60
C CYS A 274 27.63 -6.71 1.69
N GLY A 275 27.46 -7.83 0.95
CA GLY A 275 28.35 -8.19 -0.15
C GLY A 275 27.53 -8.50 -1.40
N LEU A 276 28.03 -8.04 -2.55
CA LEU A 276 27.43 -8.33 -3.86
C LEU A 276 28.49 -9.01 -4.72
N MET A 277 28.21 -10.24 -5.14
CA MET A 277 29.13 -11.12 -5.85
C MET A 277 28.51 -11.57 -7.17
N PHE A 278 29.32 -11.71 -8.20
CA PHE A 278 28.90 -12.13 -9.55
C PHE A 278 29.68 -13.34 -9.98
N PHE A 279 29.00 -14.38 -10.41
CA PHE A 279 29.57 -15.69 -10.75
C PHE A 279 29.34 -16.01 -12.23
N SER A 280 30.36 -16.56 -12.89
CA SER A 280 30.28 -16.92 -14.33
C SER A 280 29.39 -18.12 -14.59
N THR A 281 29.14 -18.94 -13.57
CA THR A 281 28.33 -20.16 -13.67
C THR A 281 27.34 -20.25 -12.51
N LEU A 282 26.21 -20.89 -12.73
CA LEU A 282 25.24 -21.18 -11.67
C LEU A 282 25.85 -22.10 -10.60
N ASN A 283 26.74 -23.00 -11.00
CA ASN A 283 27.41 -23.91 -10.07
C ASN A 283 28.30 -23.14 -9.06
N ASP A 284 29.08 -22.15 -9.52
CA ASP A 284 29.90 -21.33 -8.62
C ASP A 284 29.03 -20.49 -7.68
N ALA A 285 27.93 -19.92 -8.21
CA ALA A 285 26.94 -19.22 -7.37
C ALA A 285 26.36 -20.14 -6.30
N SER A 286 26.04 -21.38 -6.64
CA SER A 286 25.51 -22.37 -5.70
C SER A 286 26.53 -22.78 -4.64
N LEU A 287 27.80 -22.95 -5.02
CA LEU A 287 28.87 -23.19 -4.02
C LEU A 287 28.95 -22.06 -3.01
N ALA A 288 28.84 -20.80 -3.46
CA ALA A 288 28.79 -19.65 -2.58
C ALA A 288 27.56 -19.68 -1.66
N VAL A 289 26.38 -20.04 -2.19
CA VAL A 289 25.14 -20.17 -1.41
C VAL A 289 25.29 -21.23 -0.31
N VAL A 290 25.81 -22.42 -0.66
CA VAL A 290 26.03 -23.51 0.31
C VAL A 290 27.03 -23.07 1.39
N ALA A 291 28.12 -22.39 1.01
CA ALA A 291 29.08 -21.87 1.96
C ALA A 291 28.45 -20.84 2.90
N LEU A 292 27.68 -19.86 2.37
CA LEU A 292 26.97 -18.86 3.17
C LEU A 292 25.94 -19.50 4.12
N ALA A 293 25.19 -20.49 3.68
CA ALA A 293 24.20 -21.18 4.50
C ALA A 293 24.85 -21.93 5.68
N ASN A 294 26.01 -22.55 5.45
CA ASN A 294 26.77 -23.29 6.48
C ASN A 294 27.45 -22.39 7.54
N MET A 295 27.57 -21.08 7.26
CA MET A 295 28.13 -20.13 8.26
C MET A 295 27.14 -19.81 9.38
N GLY A 296 25.85 -20.12 9.21
CA GLY A 296 24.81 -19.87 10.20
C GLY A 296 24.32 -18.41 10.23
N ARG A 297 23.16 -18.25 10.86
CA ARG A 297 22.43 -16.96 10.89
C ARG A 297 23.17 -15.85 11.62
N GLU A 298 24.04 -16.18 12.57
CA GLU A 298 24.88 -15.22 13.29
C GLU A 298 25.94 -14.53 12.40
N LYS A 299 26.26 -15.12 11.26
CA LYS A 299 27.19 -14.56 10.28
C LYS A 299 26.44 -14.00 9.05
N VAL A 300 25.42 -14.70 8.56
CA VAL A 300 24.70 -14.33 7.34
C VAL A 300 23.20 -14.40 7.60
N VAL A 301 22.52 -13.25 7.60
CA VAL A 301 21.06 -13.16 7.87
C VAL A 301 20.22 -13.26 6.62
N ALA A 302 20.78 -12.91 5.46
CA ALA A 302 20.11 -13.01 4.15
C ALA A 302 21.14 -13.30 3.05
N ALA A 303 20.75 -14.09 2.05
CA ALA A 303 21.45 -14.19 0.77
C ALA A 303 20.42 -14.36 -0.34
N GLU A 304 20.49 -13.47 -1.32
CA GLU A 304 19.57 -13.36 -2.44
C GLU A 304 20.27 -13.71 -3.75
N MET A 305 19.75 -14.71 -4.46
CA MET A 305 20.24 -15.10 -5.77
C MET A 305 19.45 -14.36 -6.86
N MET A 306 20.12 -13.96 -7.92
CA MET A 306 19.59 -13.37 -9.14
C MET A 306 20.24 -14.04 -10.34
N ASP A 307 19.44 -14.60 -11.25
CA ASP A 307 19.93 -15.15 -12.51
C ASP A 307 20.30 -14.05 -13.54
N TYR A 308 20.88 -14.43 -14.65
CA TYR A 308 21.25 -13.48 -15.70
C TYR A 308 20.07 -12.71 -16.27
N GLN A 309 18.92 -13.36 -16.46
CA GLN A 309 17.72 -12.69 -16.99
C GLN A 309 17.19 -11.63 -16.00
N SER A 310 17.27 -11.89 -14.71
CA SER A 310 16.97 -10.91 -13.66
C SER A 310 17.92 -9.72 -13.71
N LEU A 311 19.21 -9.94 -13.86
CA LEU A 311 20.23 -8.86 -13.99
C LEU A 311 20.01 -8.06 -15.28
N LYS A 312 19.76 -8.72 -16.40
CA LYS A 312 19.47 -8.08 -17.69
C LYS A 312 18.23 -7.18 -17.64
N ALA A 313 17.18 -7.63 -16.98
CA ALA A 313 15.97 -6.82 -16.81
C ALA A 313 16.26 -5.49 -16.08
N VAL A 314 17.08 -5.51 -15.03
CA VAL A 314 17.39 -4.30 -14.25
C VAL A 314 18.40 -3.34 -14.91
N GLN A 315 19.17 -3.79 -15.90
CA GLN A 315 20.16 -2.95 -16.64
C GLN A 315 19.56 -1.69 -17.26
N THR A 316 18.27 -1.68 -17.54
CA THR A 316 17.54 -0.56 -18.16
C THR A 316 17.20 0.58 -17.19
N LEU A 317 17.41 0.41 -15.89
CA LEU A 317 17.12 1.42 -14.88
C LEU A 317 18.15 2.57 -14.91
N GLU A 318 17.67 3.81 -14.71
CA GLU A 318 18.54 5.00 -14.71
C GLU A 318 19.59 4.98 -13.59
N ASN A 319 19.23 4.45 -12.42
CA ASN A 319 20.08 4.48 -11.21
C ASN A 319 20.84 3.18 -10.95
N VAL A 320 20.94 2.29 -11.93
CA VAL A 320 21.72 1.05 -11.78
C VAL A 320 23.21 1.36 -11.92
N PRO A 321 24.05 0.88 -10.99
CA PRO A 321 25.50 1.03 -11.09
C PRO A 321 26.05 0.49 -12.42
N GLU A 322 27.06 1.16 -12.96
CA GLU A 322 27.63 0.85 -14.29
C GLU A 322 28.10 -0.60 -14.40
N PHE A 323 28.68 -1.14 -13.33
CA PHE A 323 29.16 -2.52 -13.31
C PHE A 323 28.05 -3.57 -13.53
N VAL A 324 26.79 -3.28 -13.18
CA VAL A 324 25.66 -4.20 -13.43
C VAL A 324 25.28 -4.20 -14.92
N ARG A 325 25.52 -3.09 -15.62
CA ARG A 325 25.23 -2.97 -17.07
C ARG A 325 26.22 -3.77 -17.94
N GLU A 326 27.40 -4.06 -17.41
CA GLU A 326 28.50 -4.70 -18.11
C GLU A 326 28.71 -6.17 -17.74
N VAL A 327 27.81 -6.76 -16.91
CA VAL A 327 27.96 -8.17 -16.52
C VAL A 327 27.89 -9.09 -17.75
N PRO A 328 28.81 -10.06 -17.87
CA PRO A 328 28.83 -11.03 -18.96
C PRO A 328 27.54 -11.86 -19.03
N GLU A 329 27.18 -12.33 -20.21
CA GLU A 329 26.06 -13.24 -20.39
C GLU A 329 26.23 -14.53 -19.57
N GLY A 330 25.14 -15.01 -18.97
CA GLY A 330 25.15 -16.19 -18.12
C GLY A 330 25.57 -15.93 -16.64
N THR A 331 25.95 -14.68 -16.31
CA THR A 331 26.34 -14.33 -14.93
C THR A 331 25.15 -14.45 -13.97
N SER A 332 25.38 -15.09 -12.83
CA SER A 332 24.47 -15.06 -11.67
C SER A 332 25.03 -14.18 -10.57
N ALA A 333 24.17 -13.52 -9.80
CA ALA A 333 24.62 -12.69 -8.67
C ALA A 333 24.07 -13.19 -7.34
N ILE A 334 24.87 -13.03 -6.29
CA ILE A 334 24.48 -13.25 -4.89
C ILE A 334 24.67 -11.93 -4.13
N LEU A 335 23.57 -11.43 -3.54
CA LEU A 335 23.58 -10.33 -2.59
C LEU A 335 23.36 -10.89 -1.19
N PHE A 336 24.29 -10.71 -0.27
CA PHE A 336 24.14 -11.18 1.11
C PHE A 336 24.22 -10.04 2.13
N GLN A 337 23.66 -10.29 3.33
CA GLN A 337 23.71 -9.37 4.46
C GLN A 337 24.16 -10.05 5.72
N THR A 338 25.00 -9.36 6.47
CA THR A 338 25.31 -9.61 7.88
C THR A 338 24.87 -8.42 8.71
N GLU A 339 24.56 -8.63 9.99
CA GLU A 339 24.16 -7.56 10.90
C GLU A 339 24.63 -7.82 12.33
N SER A 340 24.84 -6.74 13.10
CA SER A 340 25.26 -6.82 14.52
C SER A 340 24.91 -5.54 15.28
N TYR A 341 25.02 -5.62 16.61
CA TYR A 341 24.94 -4.45 17.49
C TYR A 341 26.20 -3.57 17.44
N SER A 342 27.33 -4.12 17.02
CA SER A 342 28.57 -3.36 16.89
C SER A 342 29.06 -3.36 15.44
N LYS A 343 29.64 -2.24 15.04
CA LYS A 343 30.22 -2.08 13.71
C LYS A 343 31.43 -2.99 13.52
N GLU A 344 32.21 -3.15 14.59
CA GLU A 344 33.41 -4.00 14.63
C GLU A 344 33.04 -5.45 14.34
N THR A 345 31.97 -5.99 14.93
CA THR A 345 31.47 -7.35 14.64
C THR A 345 31.02 -7.50 13.19
N VAL A 346 30.42 -6.46 12.60
CA VAL A 346 30.07 -6.48 11.17
C VAL A 346 31.34 -6.52 10.31
N ASP A 347 32.39 -5.75 10.65
CA ASP A 347 33.69 -5.82 9.97
C ASP A 347 34.32 -7.23 10.04
N GLU A 348 34.31 -7.83 11.24
CA GLU A 348 34.80 -9.20 11.46
C GLU A 348 34.00 -10.22 10.64
N ASN A 349 32.70 -10.12 10.62
CA ASN A 349 31.82 -11.00 9.83
C ASN A 349 32.11 -10.87 8.34
N LEU A 350 32.18 -9.64 7.79
CA LEU A 350 32.50 -9.41 6.37
C LEU A 350 33.91 -9.97 6.03
N ALA A 351 34.90 -9.78 6.89
CA ALA A 351 36.24 -10.33 6.69
C ALA A 351 36.24 -11.87 6.70
N PHE A 352 35.51 -12.47 7.64
CA PHE A 352 35.31 -13.92 7.71
C PHE A 352 34.65 -14.48 6.46
N ILE A 353 33.51 -13.89 6.05
CA ILE A 353 32.75 -14.31 4.86
C ILE A 353 33.64 -14.21 3.61
N LYS A 354 34.37 -13.10 3.46
CA LYS A 354 35.30 -12.89 2.35
C LYS A 354 36.37 -13.97 2.27
N GLU A 355 36.94 -14.34 3.43
CA GLU A 355 37.96 -15.39 3.48
C GLU A 355 37.39 -16.77 3.11
N GLN A 356 36.18 -17.08 3.56
CA GLN A 356 35.53 -18.37 3.25
C GLN A 356 35.14 -18.51 1.76
N LEU A 357 34.88 -17.40 1.08
CA LEU A 357 34.44 -17.39 -0.30
C LEU A 357 35.56 -17.09 -1.32
N LYS A 358 36.80 -16.84 -0.87
CA LYS A 358 37.91 -16.38 -1.72
C LYS A 358 38.30 -17.33 -2.86
N ASP A 359 38.11 -18.64 -2.66
CA ASP A 359 38.49 -19.68 -3.61
C ASP A 359 37.39 -19.98 -4.64
N ILE A 360 36.21 -19.35 -4.50
CA ILE A 360 35.10 -19.49 -5.47
C ILE A 360 35.29 -18.43 -6.58
N PRO A 361 35.43 -18.83 -7.85
CA PRO A 361 35.68 -17.90 -8.94
C PRO A 361 34.52 -16.92 -9.16
N THR A 362 34.83 -15.65 -9.31
CA THR A 362 33.83 -14.59 -9.62
C THR A 362 34.06 -14.02 -11.02
N ALA A 363 32.99 -13.66 -11.72
CA ALA A 363 33.03 -13.07 -13.07
C ALA A 363 33.65 -11.67 -13.07
N ILE A 364 33.38 -10.90 -12.01
CA ILE A 364 33.94 -9.57 -11.74
C ILE A 364 34.26 -9.44 -10.25
N PRO A 365 35.12 -8.50 -9.84
CA PRO A 365 35.47 -8.32 -8.42
C PRO A 365 34.24 -8.14 -7.52
N SER A 366 34.21 -8.89 -6.43
CA SER A 366 33.14 -8.81 -5.43
C SER A 366 33.16 -7.47 -4.69
N LEU A 367 31.98 -6.95 -4.39
CA LEU A 367 31.77 -5.70 -3.67
C LEU A 367 31.33 -5.96 -2.24
N TYR A 368 31.83 -5.16 -1.29
CA TYR A 368 31.46 -5.24 0.12
C TYR A 368 31.30 -3.84 0.68
N SER A 369 30.24 -3.56 1.43
CA SER A 369 30.02 -2.24 2.03
C SER A 369 29.23 -2.30 3.34
N GLN A 370 29.48 -1.32 4.20
CA GLN A 370 28.67 -0.96 5.36
C GLN A 370 28.02 0.44 5.19
N ASP A 371 28.28 1.12 4.07
CA ASP A 371 27.62 2.39 3.78
C ASP A 371 26.17 2.12 3.33
N PRO A 372 25.16 2.61 4.08
CA PRO A 372 23.75 2.47 3.70
C PRO A 372 23.47 2.96 2.29
N LYS A 373 24.13 4.02 1.81
CA LYS A 373 23.90 4.54 0.46
C LYS A 373 24.30 3.55 -0.62
N GLU A 374 25.36 2.78 -0.40
CA GLU A 374 25.83 1.77 -1.33
C GLU A 374 24.97 0.52 -1.27
N TYR A 375 24.85 -0.11 -0.09
CA TYR A 375 24.13 -1.37 -0.01
C TYR A 375 22.62 -1.24 -0.24
N ASP A 376 22.00 -0.09 0.10
CA ASP A 376 20.59 0.15 -0.22
C ASP A 376 20.36 0.20 -1.74
N SER A 377 21.35 0.69 -2.51
CA SER A 377 21.30 0.66 -3.98
C SER A 377 21.32 -0.79 -4.51
N TRP A 378 22.10 -1.68 -3.91
CA TRP A 378 22.14 -3.10 -4.25
C TRP A 378 20.82 -3.80 -3.90
N TRP A 379 20.26 -3.52 -2.73
CA TRP A 379 18.94 -4.01 -2.35
C TRP A 379 17.82 -3.47 -3.24
N ALA A 380 17.96 -2.25 -3.73
CA ALA A 380 17.01 -1.68 -4.69
C ALA A 380 17.02 -2.42 -6.03
N ILE A 381 18.18 -2.87 -6.51
CA ILE A 381 18.29 -3.75 -7.69
C ILE A 381 17.46 -5.01 -7.47
N ARG A 382 17.70 -5.74 -6.38
CA ARG A 382 17.00 -7.00 -6.06
C ARG A 382 15.48 -6.80 -5.92
N LYS A 383 15.06 -5.75 -5.21
CA LYS A 383 13.62 -5.42 -5.04
C LYS A 383 12.96 -4.96 -6.33
N GLY A 384 13.74 -4.42 -7.26
CA GLY A 384 13.28 -3.93 -8.55
C GLY A 384 12.98 -5.01 -9.59
N ILE A 385 13.45 -6.26 -9.42
CA ILE A 385 13.32 -7.31 -10.43
C ILE A 385 11.86 -7.55 -10.81
N LEU A 386 11.00 -7.89 -9.85
CA LEU A 386 9.59 -8.19 -10.10
C LEU A 386 8.84 -7.06 -10.81
N PRO A 387 8.87 -5.81 -10.32
CA PRO A 387 8.20 -4.72 -11.01
C PRO A 387 8.76 -4.45 -12.42
N ILE A 388 10.06 -4.59 -12.63
CA ILE A 388 10.68 -4.32 -13.93
C ILE A 388 10.26 -5.37 -14.95
N VAL A 389 10.36 -6.66 -14.62
CA VAL A 389 9.89 -7.75 -15.48
C VAL A 389 8.40 -7.57 -15.78
N GLY A 390 7.60 -7.22 -14.77
CA GLY A 390 6.20 -6.91 -14.96
C GLY A 390 5.96 -5.75 -15.92
N GLY A 391 6.79 -4.69 -15.85
CA GLY A 391 6.68 -3.51 -16.72
C GLY A 391 7.15 -3.72 -18.16
N GLN A 392 8.12 -4.60 -18.37
CA GLN A 392 8.71 -4.88 -19.69
C GLN A 392 7.99 -5.99 -20.46
N ARG A 393 7.06 -6.71 -19.81
CA ARG A 393 6.36 -7.83 -20.42
C ARG A 393 5.59 -7.46 -21.68
N ARG A 394 5.35 -8.43 -22.56
CA ARG A 394 4.46 -8.28 -23.71
C ARG A 394 3.07 -7.81 -23.24
N LYS A 395 2.50 -6.81 -23.90
CA LYS A 395 1.16 -6.29 -23.58
C LYS A 395 0.11 -7.40 -23.75
N GLY A 396 -0.86 -7.45 -22.84
CA GLY A 396 -1.90 -8.48 -22.80
C GLY A 396 -1.53 -9.72 -22.00
N THR A 397 -0.25 -9.91 -21.62
CA THR A 397 0.17 -11.03 -20.80
C THR A 397 -0.07 -10.79 -19.30
N THR A 398 -0.24 -11.87 -18.53
CA THR A 398 -0.39 -11.84 -17.07
C THR A 398 0.96 -12.20 -16.42
N VAL A 399 1.41 -11.40 -15.47
CA VAL A 399 2.58 -11.76 -14.64
C VAL A 399 2.16 -12.83 -13.64
N ILE A 400 2.87 -13.93 -13.64
CA ILE A 400 2.78 -14.95 -12.58
C ILE A 400 4.09 -14.93 -11.84
N THR A 401 4.02 -14.72 -10.53
CA THR A 401 5.15 -14.82 -9.63
C THR A 401 4.87 -15.96 -8.68
N GLU A 402 5.67 -17.01 -8.76
CA GLU A 402 5.52 -18.21 -7.94
C GLU A 402 6.83 -18.60 -7.27
N ASP A 403 6.72 -19.52 -6.35
CA ASP A 403 7.88 -20.01 -5.62
C ASP A 403 7.83 -21.53 -5.39
N VAL A 404 9.04 -22.09 -5.26
CA VAL A 404 9.27 -23.46 -4.83
C VAL A 404 10.46 -23.48 -3.86
N CYS A 405 10.61 -24.56 -3.12
CA CYS A 405 11.73 -24.69 -2.18
C CYS A 405 12.42 -26.06 -2.32
N PHE A 406 13.74 -26.02 -2.29
CA PHE A 406 14.59 -27.21 -2.33
C PHE A 406 15.43 -27.31 -1.07
N GLN A 407 15.88 -28.54 -0.74
CA GLN A 407 17.01 -28.66 0.17
C GLN A 407 18.23 -27.96 -0.45
N ILE A 408 19.09 -27.40 0.38
CA ILE A 408 20.20 -26.56 -0.12
C ILE A 408 21.12 -27.30 -1.10
N GLU A 409 21.28 -28.62 -0.90
CA GLU A 409 22.11 -29.50 -1.73
C GLU A 409 21.52 -29.72 -3.15
N ASP A 410 20.21 -29.54 -3.31
CA ASP A 410 19.53 -29.66 -4.59
C ASP A 410 19.16 -28.32 -5.22
N PHE A 411 19.57 -27.18 -4.61
CA PHE A 411 19.24 -25.84 -5.06
C PHE A 411 19.62 -25.58 -6.53
N THR A 412 20.86 -25.95 -6.92
CA THR A 412 21.34 -25.81 -8.32
C THR A 412 20.49 -26.60 -9.28
N LYS A 413 20.29 -27.91 -9.00
CA LYS A 413 19.49 -28.79 -9.84
C LYS A 413 18.05 -28.30 -9.99
N GLY A 414 17.50 -27.72 -8.89
CA GLY A 414 16.18 -27.11 -8.91
C GLY A 414 16.08 -25.92 -9.88
N ILE A 415 17.08 -25.04 -9.91
CA ILE A 415 17.13 -23.91 -10.84
C ILE A 415 17.30 -24.39 -12.28
N GLU A 416 18.21 -25.34 -12.52
CA GLU A 416 18.42 -25.96 -13.84
C GLU A 416 17.11 -26.57 -14.35
N MET A 417 16.40 -27.29 -13.50
CA MET A 417 15.11 -27.89 -13.81
C MET A 417 14.06 -26.83 -14.18
N LEU A 418 13.94 -25.73 -13.44
CA LEU A 418 13.01 -24.65 -13.77
C LEU A 418 13.37 -24.00 -15.12
N THR A 419 14.66 -23.77 -15.37
CA THR A 419 15.15 -23.21 -16.64
C THR A 419 14.80 -24.14 -17.81
N GLU A 420 15.00 -25.46 -17.65
CA GLU A 420 14.59 -26.46 -18.64
C GLU A 420 13.08 -26.40 -18.93
N LEU A 421 12.26 -26.32 -17.89
CA LEU A 421 10.81 -26.21 -18.03
C LEU A 421 10.37 -24.95 -18.77
N PHE A 422 11.02 -23.80 -18.52
CA PHE A 422 10.72 -22.55 -19.24
C PHE A 422 11.03 -22.68 -20.73
N HIS A 423 12.14 -23.32 -21.08
CA HIS A 423 12.45 -23.65 -22.48
C HIS A 423 11.43 -24.61 -23.10
N LYS A 424 11.08 -25.66 -22.38
CA LYS A 424 10.14 -26.70 -22.87
C LYS A 424 8.74 -26.13 -23.15
N TYR A 425 8.26 -25.21 -22.30
CA TYR A 425 6.91 -24.65 -22.36
C TYR A 425 6.84 -23.25 -22.96
N ASP A 426 7.94 -22.74 -23.55
CA ASP A 426 7.98 -21.47 -24.30
C ASP A 426 7.77 -20.23 -23.42
N PHE A 427 8.30 -20.25 -22.18
CA PHE A 427 8.25 -19.13 -21.24
C PHE A 427 9.63 -18.50 -20.97
N VAL A 428 10.56 -18.61 -21.92
CA VAL A 428 11.91 -18.01 -21.79
C VAL A 428 11.84 -16.49 -21.81
N ASP A 429 11.02 -15.93 -22.70
CA ASP A 429 10.79 -14.50 -22.77
C ASP A 429 9.96 -14.03 -21.56
N GLY A 430 10.61 -13.30 -20.64
CA GLY A 430 10.02 -12.87 -19.36
C GLY A 430 10.16 -13.90 -18.24
N GLY A 431 10.79 -15.07 -18.51
CA GLY A 431 11.20 -16.03 -17.48
C GLY A 431 12.42 -15.53 -16.73
N VAL A 432 12.28 -15.28 -15.43
CA VAL A 432 13.39 -14.89 -14.53
C VAL A 432 13.36 -15.74 -13.27
N ILE A 433 14.53 -16.02 -12.72
CA ILE A 433 14.69 -16.80 -11.49
C ILE A 433 15.49 -15.99 -10.49
N PHE A 434 14.95 -15.88 -9.30
CA PHE A 434 15.60 -15.22 -8.17
C PHE A 434 15.08 -15.84 -6.87
N GLY A 435 15.72 -15.58 -5.74
CA GLY A 435 15.15 -16.13 -4.50
C GLY A 435 16.05 -16.03 -3.27
N HIS A 436 15.47 -16.49 -2.15
CA HIS A 436 16.09 -16.49 -0.83
C HIS A 436 16.99 -17.73 -0.70
N ALA A 437 18.21 -17.59 -1.21
CA ALA A 437 19.12 -18.71 -1.41
C ALA A 437 19.45 -19.48 -0.13
N LEU A 438 19.63 -18.78 1.03
CA LEU A 438 19.89 -19.43 2.33
C LEU A 438 18.80 -20.43 2.74
N SER A 439 17.58 -20.24 2.27
CA SER A 439 16.45 -21.08 2.61
C SER A 439 16.11 -22.12 1.53
N GLY A 440 16.89 -22.19 0.45
CA GLY A 440 16.59 -23.01 -0.71
C GLY A 440 15.34 -22.56 -1.50
N ASN A 441 14.81 -21.37 -1.21
CA ASN A 441 13.59 -20.83 -1.78
C ASN A 441 13.90 -20.11 -3.11
N VAL A 442 13.27 -20.57 -4.16
CA VAL A 442 13.41 -20.05 -5.52
C VAL A 442 12.09 -19.41 -5.94
N HIS A 443 12.11 -18.12 -6.26
CA HIS A 443 11.03 -17.44 -6.96
C HIS A 443 11.28 -17.44 -8.45
N PHE A 444 10.20 -17.44 -9.22
CA PHE A 444 10.27 -17.24 -10.65
C PHE A 444 9.09 -16.42 -11.15
N ASN A 445 9.30 -15.73 -12.27
CA ASN A 445 8.24 -15.06 -13.01
C ASN A 445 8.10 -15.68 -14.39
N ILE A 446 6.87 -15.82 -14.87
CA ILE A 446 6.52 -16.11 -16.26
C ILE A 446 5.39 -15.17 -16.68
N THR A 447 5.22 -14.98 -17.99
CA THR A 447 4.26 -13.99 -18.52
C THR A 447 3.37 -14.57 -19.63
N PRO A 448 2.49 -15.56 -19.31
CA PRO A 448 1.56 -16.14 -20.29
C PRO A 448 0.49 -15.15 -20.76
N ASP A 449 0.01 -15.38 -21.99
CA ASP A 449 -1.18 -14.74 -22.54
C ASP A 449 -2.38 -15.69 -22.39
N PHE A 450 -3.21 -15.48 -21.38
CA PHE A 450 -4.39 -16.32 -21.15
C PHE A 450 -5.55 -16.10 -22.12
N SER A 451 -5.40 -15.20 -23.08
CA SER A 451 -6.28 -15.14 -24.24
C SER A 451 -5.86 -16.14 -25.36
N ASP A 452 -4.62 -16.65 -25.29
CA ASP A 452 -4.11 -17.70 -26.19
C ASP A 452 -4.30 -19.09 -25.56
N PRO A 453 -5.05 -20.00 -26.22
CA PRO A 453 -5.21 -21.37 -25.75
C PRO A 453 -3.88 -22.15 -25.64
N LYS A 454 -2.86 -21.84 -26.46
CA LYS A 454 -1.55 -22.46 -26.39
C LYS A 454 -0.84 -22.10 -25.09
N ASP A 455 -0.78 -20.80 -24.76
CA ASP A 455 -0.14 -20.32 -23.53
C ASP A 455 -0.88 -20.86 -22.30
N THR A 456 -2.22 -20.88 -22.33
CA THR A 456 -3.05 -21.48 -21.25
C THR A 456 -2.74 -22.95 -21.05
N LYS A 457 -2.61 -23.72 -22.13
CA LYS A 457 -2.23 -25.14 -22.06
C LYS A 457 -0.81 -25.31 -21.53
N ASN A 458 0.15 -24.56 -22.07
CA ASN A 458 1.56 -24.61 -21.66
C ASN A 458 1.72 -24.27 -20.17
N PHE A 459 0.99 -23.26 -19.69
CA PHE A 459 0.95 -22.93 -18.26
C PHE A 459 0.45 -24.11 -17.41
N GLY A 460 -0.65 -24.73 -17.80
CA GLY A 460 -1.20 -25.87 -17.07
C GLY A 460 -0.24 -27.06 -17.03
N ASP A 461 0.40 -27.37 -18.14
CA ASP A 461 1.37 -28.47 -18.28
C ASP A 461 2.66 -28.15 -17.48
N LEU A 462 3.14 -26.89 -17.52
CA LEU A 462 4.29 -26.44 -16.74
C LEU A 462 4.04 -26.62 -15.24
N VAL A 463 2.92 -26.10 -14.71
CA VAL A 463 2.60 -26.20 -13.27
C VAL A 463 2.53 -27.65 -12.83
N LYS A 464 1.91 -28.53 -13.65
CA LYS A 464 1.83 -29.96 -13.35
C LYS A 464 3.20 -30.62 -13.32
N GLU A 465 4.01 -30.49 -14.40
CA GLU A 465 5.32 -31.13 -14.46
C GLU A 465 6.30 -30.55 -13.42
N MET A 466 6.25 -29.25 -13.17
CA MET A 466 6.99 -28.61 -12.08
C MET A 466 6.64 -29.26 -10.73
N SER A 467 5.34 -29.46 -10.47
CA SER A 467 4.89 -30.09 -9.22
C SER A 467 5.41 -31.53 -9.09
N GLU A 468 5.39 -32.31 -10.19
CA GLU A 468 5.93 -33.66 -10.22
C GLU A 468 7.43 -33.67 -9.93
N ARG A 469 8.21 -32.80 -10.58
CA ARG A 469 9.67 -32.77 -10.45
C ARG A 469 10.12 -32.21 -9.11
N VAL A 470 9.50 -31.14 -8.60
CA VAL A 470 9.79 -30.58 -7.25
C VAL A 470 9.49 -31.61 -6.17
N SER A 471 8.34 -32.30 -6.25
CA SER A 471 8.01 -33.39 -5.31
C SER A 471 9.04 -34.53 -5.39
N GLY A 472 9.54 -34.86 -6.60
CA GLY A 472 10.59 -35.85 -6.81
C GLY A 472 11.93 -35.50 -6.16
N PHE A 473 12.28 -34.23 -6.01
CA PHE A 473 13.41 -33.74 -5.22
C PHE A 473 13.17 -33.77 -3.69
N GLY A 474 11.96 -34.13 -3.24
CA GLY A 474 11.56 -33.93 -1.82
C GLY A 474 11.40 -32.48 -1.43
N GLY A 475 11.35 -31.54 -2.40
CA GLY A 475 11.13 -30.13 -2.21
C GLY A 475 9.71 -29.74 -1.79
N SER A 476 9.45 -28.46 -1.65
CA SER A 476 8.12 -27.89 -1.38
C SER A 476 7.58 -27.15 -2.58
N LEU A 477 6.31 -27.41 -2.94
CA LEU A 477 5.62 -26.77 -4.06
C LEU A 477 5.32 -25.30 -3.78
N LYS A 478 5.29 -24.89 -2.52
CA LYS A 478 5.11 -23.52 -2.05
C LYS A 478 6.00 -23.25 -0.85
N ALA A 479 6.94 -22.35 -1.01
CA ALA A 479 7.81 -21.95 0.09
C ALA A 479 7.13 -20.95 1.02
N GLU A 480 6.59 -19.85 0.47
CA GLU A 480 6.00 -18.75 1.23
C GLU A 480 4.72 -18.16 0.59
N HIS A 481 4.38 -18.48 -0.69
CA HIS A 481 3.20 -17.92 -1.34
C HIS A 481 1.89 -18.57 -0.93
N GLY A 482 1.93 -19.67 -0.16
CA GLY A 482 0.77 -20.44 0.29
C GLY A 482 0.24 -21.40 -0.76
N THR A 483 -0.46 -22.42 -0.33
CA THR A 483 -1.04 -23.45 -1.22
C THR A 483 -1.92 -22.84 -2.31
N GLY A 484 -2.93 -22.09 -1.92
CA GLY A 484 -3.87 -21.49 -2.83
C GLY A 484 -4.53 -22.49 -3.78
N ARG A 485 -5.21 -21.98 -4.79
CA ARG A 485 -5.76 -22.83 -5.87
C ARG A 485 -4.68 -23.35 -6.81
N MET A 486 -3.51 -22.69 -6.82
CA MET A 486 -2.41 -23.01 -7.73
C MET A 486 -1.87 -24.44 -7.52
N VAL A 487 -1.68 -24.85 -6.27
CA VAL A 487 -1.13 -26.18 -5.97
C VAL A 487 -2.03 -27.07 -5.10
N ALA A 488 -3.24 -26.62 -4.76
CA ALA A 488 -4.19 -27.47 -4.00
C ALA A 488 -4.38 -28.88 -4.61
N PRO A 489 -4.44 -29.08 -5.96
CA PRO A 489 -4.52 -30.42 -6.55
C PRO A 489 -3.28 -31.29 -6.37
N PHE A 490 -2.15 -30.69 -6.03
CA PHE A 490 -0.85 -31.37 -5.96
C PHE A 490 -0.35 -31.59 -4.53
N VAL A 491 -1.16 -31.23 -3.50
CA VAL A 491 -0.78 -31.43 -2.10
C VAL A 491 -0.54 -32.91 -1.77
N GLU A 492 -1.39 -33.84 -2.28
CA GLU A 492 -1.17 -35.28 -2.12
C GLU A 492 0.12 -35.75 -2.79
N MET A 493 0.48 -35.16 -3.94
CA MET A 493 1.72 -35.50 -4.67
C MET A 493 2.97 -35.14 -3.85
N GLU A 494 2.98 -33.99 -3.18
CA GLU A 494 4.08 -33.55 -2.32
C GLU A 494 4.17 -34.36 -1.03
N TRP A 495 3.03 -34.58 -0.38
CA TRP A 495 2.97 -35.13 0.99
C TRP A 495 2.74 -36.65 1.07
N GLY A 496 2.27 -37.26 -0.04
CA GLY A 496 1.82 -38.65 -0.03
C GLY A 496 0.44 -38.82 0.63
N LYS A 497 -0.18 -39.98 0.40
CA LYS A 497 -1.56 -40.28 0.80
C LYS A 497 -1.82 -40.15 2.30
N LYS A 498 -0.90 -40.63 3.15
CA LYS A 498 -1.08 -40.60 4.61
C LYS A 498 -1.17 -39.15 5.14
N ALA A 499 -0.20 -38.29 4.77
CA ALA A 499 -0.19 -36.91 5.22
C ALA A 499 -1.32 -36.09 4.59
N TYR A 500 -1.70 -36.36 3.33
CA TYR A 500 -2.84 -35.70 2.70
C TYR A 500 -4.17 -36.06 3.40
N GLU A 501 -4.36 -37.31 3.83
CA GLU A 501 -5.54 -37.69 4.61
C GLU A 501 -5.61 -36.94 5.96
N ILE A 502 -4.47 -36.69 6.61
CA ILE A 502 -4.43 -35.85 7.81
C ILE A 502 -4.88 -34.42 7.46
N ASN A 503 -4.39 -33.83 6.35
CA ASN A 503 -4.84 -32.52 5.89
C ASN A 503 -6.36 -32.48 5.67
N ARG A 504 -6.95 -33.50 5.04
CA ARG A 504 -8.42 -33.62 4.84
C ARG A 504 -9.17 -33.68 6.15
N ARG A 505 -8.65 -34.41 7.12
CA ARG A 505 -9.27 -34.56 8.45
C ARG A 505 -9.17 -33.26 9.26
N ILE A 506 -8.06 -32.54 9.21
CA ILE A 506 -7.95 -31.19 9.80
C ILE A 506 -9.06 -30.30 9.23
N LYS A 507 -9.19 -30.23 7.91
CA LYS A 507 -10.28 -29.46 7.30
C LYS A 507 -11.67 -29.88 7.80
N ALA A 508 -11.93 -31.19 7.87
CA ALA A 508 -13.22 -31.73 8.30
C ALA A 508 -13.55 -31.44 9.78
N ILE A 509 -12.55 -31.35 10.65
CA ILE A 509 -12.71 -30.99 12.07
C ILE A 509 -13.20 -29.54 12.22
N PHE A 510 -12.62 -28.58 11.42
CA PHE A 510 -12.96 -27.18 11.52
C PHE A 510 -14.11 -26.75 10.61
N ASP A 511 -14.24 -27.35 9.43
CA ASP A 511 -15.25 -27.03 8.42
C ASP A 511 -15.77 -28.32 7.72
N PRO A 512 -16.63 -29.08 8.38
CA PRO A 512 -17.16 -30.35 7.85
C PRO A 512 -18.00 -30.15 6.58
N GLU A 513 -18.60 -28.97 6.39
CA GLU A 513 -19.43 -28.63 5.22
C GLU A 513 -18.60 -28.10 4.03
N ARG A 514 -17.33 -27.80 4.25
CA ARG A 514 -16.40 -27.23 3.27
C ARG A 514 -16.91 -25.94 2.61
N ILE A 515 -17.51 -25.05 3.43
CA ILE A 515 -18.04 -23.75 2.97
C ILE A 515 -17.05 -22.59 3.19
N LEU A 516 -16.05 -22.78 4.04
CA LEU A 516 -15.04 -21.76 4.33
C LEU A 516 -13.86 -21.88 3.37
N ASN A 517 -13.73 -20.92 2.50
CA ASN A 517 -12.68 -20.79 1.48
C ASN A 517 -12.43 -22.12 0.70
N PRO A 518 -13.43 -22.63 -0.04
CA PRO A 518 -13.31 -23.89 -0.74
C PRO A 518 -12.22 -23.88 -1.81
N ASP A 519 -11.67 -25.06 -2.10
CA ASP A 519 -10.68 -25.32 -3.16
C ASP A 519 -9.33 -24.58 -3.02
N VAL A 520 -8.98 -24.13 -1.81
CA VAL A 520 -7.73 -23.38 -1.57
C VAL A 520 -6.63 -24.25 -0.95
N MET A 521 -6.97 -25.13 0.01
CA MET A 521 -6.01 -26.04 0.66
C MET A 521 -6.29 -27.49 0.28
N ILE A 522 -7.54 -27.83 0.20
CA ILE A 522 -8.07 -29.14 -0.16
C ILE A 522 -9.05 -28.96 -1.29
N THR A 523 -8.87 -29.71 -2.38
CA THR A 523 -9.78 -29.69 -3.52
C THR A 523 -10.07 -31.11 -4.01
N ASP A 524 -11.27 -31.31 -4.56
CA ASP A 524 -11.62 -32.50 -5.34
C ASP A 524 -11.58 -32.21 -6.86
N ASP A 525 -11.26 -30.95 -7.24
CA ASP A 525 -11.16 -30.51 -8.62
C ASP A 525 -9.70 -30.53 -9.08
N PRO A 526 -9.26 -31.51 -9.89
CA PRO A 526 -7.88 -31.61 -10.32
C PRO A 526 -7.44 -30.48 -11.26
N ASP A 527 -8.39 -29.70 -11.78
CA ASP A 527 -8.16 -28.67 -12.77
C ASP A 527 -8.37 -27.25 -12.22
N VAL A 528 -8.58 -27.07 -10.89
CA VAL A 528 -8.88 -25.77 -10.30
C VAL A 528 -7.79 -24.73 -10.59
N TYR A 529 -6.52 -25.18 -10.67
CA TYR A 529 -5.36 -24.31 -10.88
C TYR A 529 -5.31 -23.64 -12.27
N LYS A 530 -6.05 -24.14 -13.25
CA LYS A 530 -6.11 -23.59 -14.62
C LYS A 530 -7.50 -23.04 -15.00
N LYS A 531 -8.39 -22.86 -13.99
CA LYS A 531 -9.71 -22.24 -14.16
C LYS A 531 -9.70 -20.78 -13.76
N ASN A 532 -10.58 -19.99 -14.35
CA ASN A 532 -10.73 -18.56 -14.06
C ASN A 532 -9.41 -17.77 -14.15
N LEU A 533 -8.56 -18.12 -15.12
CA LEU A 533 -7.31 -17.42 -15.37
C LEU A 533 -7.58 -16.02 -15.94
N LYS A 534 -6.80 -15.06 -15.48
CA LYS A 534 -6.97 -13.63 -15.74
C LYS A 534 -6.36 -13.26 -17.11
N ALA A 535 -7.16 -13.25 -18.17
CA ALA A 535 -6.76 -12.68 -19.45
C ALA A 535 -6.71 -11.15 -19.36
N GLN A 536 -5.56 -10.55 -19.63
CA GLN A 536 -5.34 -9.10 -19.50
C GLN A 536 -5.75 -8.39 -20.79
N CYS A 537 -6.84 -7.62 -20.75
CA CYS A 537 -7.19 -6.74 -21.86
C CYS A 537 -6.24 -5.54 -21.93
N VAL A 538 -5.77 -5.25 -23.15
CA VAL A 538 -4.98 -4.04 -23.43
C VAL A 538 -5.92 -2.83 -23.36
N ILE A 539 -5.54 -1.88 -22.53
CA ILE A 539 -6.16 -0.56 -22.37
C ILE A 539 -5.12 0.51 -22.80
N ASP A 540 -5.14 1.71 -22.24
CA ASP A 540 -4.07 2.67 -22.48
C ASP A 540 -2.71 2.12 -22.05
N ASP A 541 -1.65 2.41 -22.83
CA ASP A 541 -0.31 1.89 -22.64
C ASP A 541 0.27 2.19 -21.26
N ALA A 542 -0.02 3.38 -20.73
CA ALA A 542 0.45 3.80 -19.41
C ALA A 542 -0.11 2.94 -18.26
N PHE A 543 -1.23 2.24 -18.46
CA PHE A 543 -1.93 1.46 -17.43
C PHE A 543 -1.95 -0.04 -17.73
N THR A 544 -1.73 -0.45 -18.99
CA THR A 544 -1.72 -1.86 -19.43
C THR A 544 -0.66 -2.67 -18.68
N ILE A 545 0.45 -2.07 -18.28
CA ILE A 545 1.52 -2.72 -17.53
C ILE A 545 1.16 -3.04 -16.07
N CYS A 546 0.02 -2.58 -15.53
CA CYS A 546 -0.38 -2.84 -14.15
C CYS A 546 -0.45 -4.35 -13.85
N MET A 547 0.17 -4.78 -12.74
CA MET A 547 0.16 -6.16 -12.26
C MET A 547 -0.95 -6.45 -11.23
N GLU A 548 -1.75 -5.44 -10.87
CA GLU A 548 -2.81 -5.52 -9.85
C GLU A 548 -2.33 -5.94 -8.44
N CYS A 549 -1.07 -5.66 -8.10
CA CYS A 549 -0.45 -6.04 -6.83
C CYS A 549 -1.01 -5.34 -5.58
N GLY A 550 -1.71 -4.20 -5.72
CA GLY A 550 -2.40 -3.51 -4.62
C GLY A 550 -1.56 -2.51 -3.80
N PHE A 551 -0.25 -2.34 -4.05
CA PHE A 551 0.60 -1.39 -3.30
C PHE A 551 0.06 0.04 -3.31
N CYS A 552 -0.61 0.46 -4.38
CA CYS A 552 -1.17 1.80 -4.55
C CYS A 552 -2.41 2.10 -3.69
N GLU A 553 -3.01 1.10 -3.01
CA GLU A 553 -4.29 1.25 -2.31
C GLU A 553 -4.17 1.95 -0.96
N LYS A 554 -3.09 1.70 -0.21
CA LYS A 554 -2.89 2.19 1.17
C LYS A 554 -3.14 3.70 1.32
N HIS A 555 -2.64 4.51 0.39
CA HIS A 555 -2.70 5.98 0.47
C HIS A 555 -3.81 6.62 -0.36
N CYS A 556 -4.67 5.81 -1.00
CA CYS A 556 -5.75 6.36 -1.80
C CYS A 556 -6.89 6.91 -0.92
N PRO A 557 -7.26 8.20 -1.03
CA PRO A 557 -8.31 8.79 -0.21
C PRO A 557 -9.71 8.19 -0.49
N SER A 558 -9.91 7.58 -1.66
CA SER A 558 -11.20 6.95 -2.02
C SER A 558 -11.32 5.47 -1.63
N ARG A 559 -10.28 4.87 -1.03
CA ARG A 559 -10.22 3.42 -0.73
C ARG A 559 -11.40 2.91 0.12
N ASN A 560 -11.95 3.76 0.98
CA ASN A 560 -13.05 3.41 1.88
C ASN A 560 -14.40 3.91 1.39
N LEU A 561 -14.43 4.66 0.29
CA LEU A 561 -15.63 5.27 -0.27
C LEU A 561 -16.06 4.57 -1.58
N THR A 562 -15.15 4.46 -2.53
CA THR A 562 -15.44 3.97 -3.89
C THR A 562 -14.36 3.02 -4.38
N LEU A 563 -13.59 3.40 -5.42
CA LEU A 563 -12.57 2.58 -6.04
C LEU A 563 -11.15 3.00 -5.64
N THR A 564 -10.29 2.01 -5.49
CA THR A 564 -8.84 2.18 -5.36
C THR A 564 -8.16 2.30 -6.74
N PRO A 565 -6.89 2.71 -6.81
CA PRO A 565 -6.17 2.76 -8.08
C PRO A 565 -6.13 1.43 -8.84
N ARG A 566 -5.85 0.30 -8.15
CA ARG A 566 -5.92 -1.05 -8.74
C ARG A 566 -7.29 -1.33 -9.34
N GLN A 567 -8.34 -1.08 -8.57
CA GLN A 567 -9.72 -1.34 -8.96
C GLN A 567 -10.15 -0.49 -10.17
N ARG A 568 -9.66 0.76 -10.27
CA ARG A 568 -9.90 1.61 -11.45
C ARG A 568 -9.36 0.97 -12.72
N ILE A 569 -8.12 0.48 -12.69
CA ILE A 569 -7.50 -0.18 -13.85
C ILE A 569 -8.22 -1.50 -14.17
N ALA A 570 -8.50 -2.31 -13.16
CA ALA A 570 -9.19 -3.59 -13.34
C ALA A 570 -10.57 -3.42 -14.01
N LEU A 571 -11.35 -2.40 -13.59
CA LEU A 571 -12.65 -2.12 -14.20
C LEU A 571 -12.56 -1.60 -15.64
N LEU A 572 -11.54 -0.84 -16.00
CA LEU A 572 -11.30 -0.47 -17.39
C LEU A 572 -11.02 -1.70 -18.26
N ARG A 573 -10.23 -2.65 -17.73
CA ARG A 573 -9.97 -3.93 -18.40
C ARG A 573 -11.24 -4.76 -18.55
N GLU A 574 -12.07 -4.85 -17.51
CA GLU A 574 -13.35 -5.56 -17.56
C GLU A 574 -14.30 -4.92 -18.57
N THR A 575 -14.41 -3.59 -18.57
CA THR A 575 -15.22 -2.88 -19.56
C THR A 575 -14.76 -3.20 -20.98
N LYS A 576 -13.44 -3.21 -21.22
CA LYS A 576 -12.87 -3.55 -22.52
C LYS A 576 -13.09 -5.01 -22.90
N ARG A 577 -12.98 -5.93 -21.93
CA ARG A 577 -13.27 -7.37 -22.14
C ARG A 577 -14.72 -7.57 -22.58
N LEU A 578 -15.67 -6.93 -21.87
CA LEU A 578 -17.10 -7.02 -22.22
C LEU A 578 -17.40 -6.47 -23.61
N GLU A 579 -16.73 -5.37 -24.00
CA GLU A 579 -16.87 -4.83 -25.36
C GLU A 579 -16.34 -5.81 -26.42
N ASN A 580 -15.20 -6.42 -26.17
CA ASN A 580 -14.60 -7.40 -27.07
C ASN A 580 -15.51 -8.65 -27.23
N GLU A 581 -16.25 -9.01 -26.18
CA GLU A 581 -17.22 -10.12 -26.18
C GLU A 581 -18.61 -9.71 -26.73
N GLY A 582 -18.81 -8.45 -27.08
CA GLY A 582 -20.10 -7.94 -27.59
C GLY A 582 -21.14 -7.64 -26.51
N ASN A 583 -20.80 -7.67 -25.24
CA ASN A 583 -21.70 -7.35 -24.12
C ASN A 583 -21.73 -5.83 -23.86
N PHE A 584 -22.19 -5.05 -24.83
CA PHE A 584 -22.21 -3.59 -24.78
C PHE A 584 -23.14 -3.02 -23.72
N THR A 585 -24.21 -3.75 -23.34
CA THR A 585 -25.14 -3.30 -22.30
C THR A 585 -24.45 -3.18 -20.96
N LEU A 586 -23.79 -4.25 -20.52
CA LEU A 586 -23.07 -4.26 -19.24
C LEU A 586 -21.83 -3.34 -19.29
N ALA A 587 -21.10 -3.30 -20.41
CA ALA A 587 -20.00 -2.36 -20.59
C ALA A 587 -20.44 -0.89 -20.45
N SER A 588 -21.61 -0.52 -21.02
CA SER A 588 -22.17 0.82 -20.87
C SER A 588 -22.59 1.14 -19.42
N GLU A 589 -23.17 0.16 -18.72
CA GLU A 589 -23.49 0.28 -17.29
C GLU A 589 -22.23 0.52 -16.45
N LEU A 590 -21.17 -0.26 -16.70
CA LEU A 590 -19.88 -0.07 -16.02
C LEU A 590 -19.28 1.31 -16.30
N ARG A 591 -19.29 1.78 -17.54
CA ARG A 591 -18.79 3.12 -17.90
C ARG A 591 -19.53 4.22 -17.15
N LYS A 592 -20.87 4.15 -17.10
CA LYS A 592 -21.70 5.11 -16.38
C LYS A 592 -21.40 5.10 -14.87
N GLY A 593 -21.29 3.92 -14.28
CA GLY A 593 -20.89 3.82 -12.87
C GLY A 593 -19.47 4.34 -12.61
N TYR A 594 -18.55 4.12 -13.55
CA TYR A 594 -17.17 4.54 -13.46
C TYR A 594 -17.01 6.08 -13.40
N GLU A 595 -17.93 6.86 -13.97
CA GLU A 595 -17.91 8.33 -13.89
C GLU A 595 -17.82 8.79 -12.43
N TYR A 596 -18.71 8.30 -11.57
CA TYR A 596 -18.66 8.63 -10.14
C TYR A 596 -17.56 7.84 -9.41
N PHE A 597 -17.62 6.50 -9.48
CA PHE A 597 -16.74 5.64 -8.68
C PHE A 597 -15.25 5.74 -9.06
N GLY A 598 -14.94 5.95 -10.32
CA GLY A 598 -13.58 6.00 -10.85
C GLY A 598 -13.03 7.41 -11.03
N VAL A 599 -13.84 8.34 -11.53
CA VAL A 599 -13.41 9.68 -11.96
C VAL A 599 -13.70 10.73 -10.90
N ASP A 600 -14.96 10.90 -10.46
CA ASP A 600 -15.33 11.99 -9.55
C ASP A 600 -14.71 11.84 -8.17
N THR A 601 -14.65 10.64 -7.64
CA THR A 601 -14.03 10.34 -6.35
C THR A 601 -12.49 10.16 -6.43
N CYS A 602 -11.85 10.43 -7.56
CA CYS A 602 -10.41 10.53 -7.65
C CYS A 602 -9.96 11.97 -7.31
N ALA A 603 -9.16 12.11 -6.24
CA ALA A 603 -8.57 13.39 -5.83
C ALA A 603 -7.47 13.91 -6.77
N ALA A 604 -7.05 13.17 -7.79
CA ALA A 604 -5.91 13.45 -8.66
C ALA A 604 -4.63 13.84 -7.89
N CYS A 605 -4.41 13.24 -6.72
CA CYS A 605 -3.30 13.55 -5.82
C CYS A 605 -1.97 12.91 -6.22
N SER A 606 -1.98 11.93 -7.12
CA SER A 606 -0.82 11.13 -7.60
C SER A 606 -0.08 10.34 -6.50
N MET A 607 -0.65 10.18 -5.29
CA MET A 607 -0.01 9.38 -4.23
C MET A 607 0.14 7.91 -4.62
N CYS A 608 -0.72 7.41 -5.50
CA CYS A 608 -0.63 6.06 -6.05
C CYS A 608 0.65 5.83 -6.85
N LYS A 609 1.17 6.86 -7.57
CA LYS A 609 2.41 6.78 -8.33
C LYS A 609 3.61 6.48 -7.44
N GLY A 610 3.72 7.16 -6.29
CA GLY A 610 4.86 7.00 -5.38
C GLY A 610 4.91 5.64 -4.68
N LEU A 611 3.79 4.92 -4.62
CA LEU A 611 3.70 3.56 -4.06
C LEU A 611 3.75 2.48 -5.14
N CYS A 612 3.48 2.83 -6.39
CA CYS A 612 3.47 1.86 -7.48
C CYS A 612 4.90 1.51 -7.88
N PRO A 613 5.28 0.22 -7.81
CA PRO A 613 6.62 -0.21 -8.25
C PRO A 613 6.87 0.06 -9.74
N LEU A 614 5.78 0.21 -10.54
CA LEU A 614 5.82 0.59 -11.96
C LEU A 614 5.60 2.09 -12.19
N SER A 615 5.56 2.90 -11.14
CA SER A 615 5.32 4.35 -11.21
C SER A 615 4.04 4.75 -11.95
N ILE A 616 3.02 3.89 -11.99
CA ILE A 616 1.74 4.17 -12.65
C ILE A 616 0.97 5.24 -11.87
N ASP A 617 0.64 6.32 -12.55
CA ASP A 617 -0.17 7.41 -12.00
C ASP A 617 -1.63 7.29 -12.46
N THR A 618 -2.47 6.61 -11.69
CA THR A 618 -3.90 6.45 -12.02
C THR A 618 -4.69 7.77 -11.94
N ALA A 619 -4.13 8.84 -11.41
CA ALA A 619 -4.73 10.16 -11.49
C ALA A 619 -4.89 10.62 -12.95
N GLN A 620 -3.98 10.19 -13.85
CA GLN A 620 -4.05 10.49 -15.27
C GLN A 620 -5.29 9.88 -15.94
N ILE A 621 -5.78 8.73 -15.46
CA ILE A 621 -7.06 8.17 -15.95
C ILE A 621 -8.21 9.16 -15.72
N ALA A 622 -8.33 9.64 -14.48
CA ALA A 622 -9.40 10.57 -14.13
C ALA A 622 -9.26 11.92 -14.84
N LEU A 623 -8.04 12.42 -14.99
CA LEU A 623 -7.76 13.69 -15.68
C LEU A 623 -8.02 13.59 -17.18
N SER A 624 -7.57 12.53 -17.85
CA SER A 624 -7.83 12.32 -19.28
C SER A 624 -9.33 12.20 -19.57
N MET A 625 -10.06 11.45 -18.75
CA MET A 625 -11.53 11.33 -18.93
C MET A 625 -12.25 12.67 -18.71
N ARG A 626 -11.83 13.49 -17.75
CA ARG A 626 -12.39 14.84 -17.54
C ARG A 626 -12.09 15.80 -18.69
N ARG A 627 -10.98 15.60 -19.41
CA ARG A 627 -10.60 16.42 -20.59
C ARG A 627 -11.38 16.06 -21.84
N ILE A 628 -11.81 14.80 -22.00
CA ILE A 628 -12.56 14.35 -23.18
C ILE A 628 -13.91 15.10 -23.29
N ASP A 629 -14.62 15.28 -22.18
CA ASP A 629 -15.91 15.99 -22.13
C ASP A 629 -15.94 16.93 -20.90
N PRO A 630 -15.19 18.06 -20.95
CA PRO A 630 -15.14 18.97 -19.82
C PRO A 630 -16.46 19.72 -19.68
N PRO A 631 -17.02 19.86 -18.47
CA PRO A 631 -18.29 20.53 -18.25
C PRO A 631 -18.20 22.03 -18.58
N ALA A 632 -19.13 22.55 -19.40
CA ALA A 632 -19.30 23.96 -19.73
C ALA A 632 -18.00 24.70 -20.16
N PRO A 633 -17.31 24.29 -21.25
CA PRO A 633 -16.02 24.86 -21.65
C PRO A 633 -16.09 26.36 -21.94
N GLU A 634 -17.16 26.86 -22.53
CA GLU A 634 -17.38 28.29 -22.78
C GLU A 634 -17.48 29.12 -21.46
N LEU A 635 -18.02 28.51 -20.40
CA LEU A 635 -18.05 29.14 -19.09
C LEU A 635 -16.66 29.22 -18.47
N ALA A 636 -15.84 28.16 -18.59
CA ALA A 636 -14.46 28.16 -18.11
C ALA A 636 -13.65 29.27 -18.78
N LYS A 637 -13.81 29.46 -20.09
CA LYS A 637 -13.18 30.55 -20.85
C LYS A 637 -13.63 31.93 -20.34
N LYS A 638 -14.95 32.14 -20.17
CA LYS A 638 -15.48 33.41 -19.63
C LYS A 638 -15.00 33.69 -18.19
N ILE A 639 -14.88 32.66 -17.38
CA ILE A 639 -14.35 32.77 -16.01
C ILE A 639 -12.89 33.25 -16.06
N TYR A 640 -12.05 32.67 -16.92
CA TYR A 640 -10.67 33.08 -17.04
C TYR A 640 -10.51 34.48 -17.65
N ASP A 641 -11.26 34.81 -18.69
CA ASP A 641 -11.25 36.14 -19.32
C ASP A 641 -11.65 37.27 -18.33
N ASN A 642 -12.44 36.93 -17.32
CA ASN A 642 -12.92 37.86 -16.28
C ASN A 642 -12.46 37.41 -14.86
N PHE A 643 -11.23 36.88 -14.75
CA PHE A 643 -10.79 36.17 -13.54
C PHE A 643 -10.85 37.04 -12.28
N SER A 644 -10.41 38.32 -12.35
CA SER A 644 -10.51 39.28 -11.25
C SER A 644 -11.95 39.48 -10.78
N THR A 645 -12.89 39.65 -11.72
CA THR A 645 -14.32 39.80 -11.41
C THR A 645 -14.89 38.54 -10.78
N THR A 646 -14.54 37.37 -11.34
CA THR A 646 -14.94 36.07 -10.79
C THR A 646 -14.46 35.91 -9.34
N LEU A 647 -13.21 36.27 -9.08
CA LEU A 647 -12.67 36.18 -7.72
C LEU A 647 -13.36 37.16 -6.75
N GLN A 648 -13.77 38.35 -7.24
CA GLN A 648 -14.56 39.29 -6.45
C GLN A 648 -15.97 38.74 -6.14
N MET A 649 -16.61 38.08 -7.11
CA MET A 649 -17.89 37.39 -6.90
C MET A 649 -17.78 36.25 -5.88
N CYS A 650 -16.71 35.46 -5.94
CA CYS A 650 -16.41 34.42 -4.94
C CYS A 650 -16.28 35.05 -3.52
N ARG A 651 -15.52 36.13 -3.39
CA ARG A 651 -15.40 36.84 -2.10
C ARG A 651 -16.73 37.40 -1.61
N ALA A 652 -17.56 37.96 -2.49
CA ALA A 652 -18.90 38.44 -2.15
C ALA A 652 -19.80 37.28 -1.67
N GLY A 653 -19.76 36.13 -2.34
CA GLY A 653 -20.48 34.92 -1.94
C GLY A 653 -20.06 34.44 -0.54
N VAL A 654 -18.76 34.34 -0.29
CA VAL A 654 -18.21 33.98 1.03
C VAL A 654 -18.57 35.01 2.11
N SER A 655 -18.57 36.30 1.77
CA SER A 655 -19.00 37.34 2.70
C SER A 655 -20.48 37.25 3.03
N LEU A 656 -21.36 36.98 2.05
CA LEU A 656 -22.78 36.77 2.27
C LEU A 656 -23.04 35.49 3.10
N GLU A 657 -22.31 34.43 2.85
CA GLU A 657 -22.35 33.22 3.66
C GLU A 657 -21.94 33.50 5.12
N GLY A 658 -20.90 34.28 5.33
CA GLY A 658 -20.47 34.71 6.66
C GLY A 658 -21.51 35.55 7.38
N ILE A 659 -22.23 36.45 6.66
CA ILE A 659 -23.36 37.22 7.21
C ILE A 659 -24.54 36.28 7.53
N ALA A 660 -24.91 35.39 6.64
CA ALA A 660 -25.94 34.39 6.89
C ALA A 660 -25.58 33.50 8.10
N GLY A 661 -24.30 33.06 8.20
CA GLY A 661 -23.78 32.30 9.31
C GLY A 661 -23.84 33.00 10.66
N SER A 662 -23.77 34.36 10.67
CA SER A 662 -23.98 35.16 11.90
C SER A 662 -25.45 35.22 12.31
N ILE A 663 -26.38 35.02 11.38
CA ILE A 663 -27.83 35.04 11.61
C ILE A 663 -28.38 33.64 11.97
N ILE A 664 -28.04 32.63 11.23
CA ILE A 664 -28.59 31.26 11.35
C ILE A 664 -27.57 30.18 11.74
N THR A 665 -26.39 30.55 12.10
CA THR A 665 -25.21 29.73 12.42
C THR A 665 -24.59 28.99 11.23
N GLN A 666 -23.27 28.90 11.16
CA GLN A 666 -22.50 28.16 10.15
C GLN A 666 -22.89 26.69 10.11
N LYS A 667 -23.16 26.08 11.28
CA LYS A 667 -23.62 24.69 11.39
C LYS A 667 -24.97 24.46 10.70
N ALA A 668 -25.87 25.43 10.74
CA ALA A 668 -27.16 25.32 10.05
C ALA A 668 -27.01 25.47 8.53
N ILE A 669 -26.16 26.39 8.05
CA ILE A 669 -25.84 26.54 6.62
C ILE A 669 -25.22 25.25 6.08
N SER A 670 -24.24 24.69 6.80
CA SER A 670 -23.57 23.44 6.42
C SER A 670 -24.59 22.29 6.28
N LYS A 671 -25.53 22.13 7.23
CA LYS A 671 -26.57 21.10 7.14
C LYS A 671 -27.55 21.33 5.99
N ILE A 672 -27.95 22.59 5.74
CA ILE A 672 -28.85 22.93 4.64
C ILE A 672 -28.19 22.61 3.30
N THR A 673 -26.94 23.05 3.11
CA THR A 673 -26.21 22.81 1.87
C THR A 673 -25.85 21.33 1.69
N GLU A 674 -25.58 20.58 2.77
CA GLU A 674 -25.42 19.12 2.74
C GLU A 674 -26.71 18.41 2.26
N GLY A 675 -27.86 18.81 2.80
CA GLY A 675 -29.15 18.28 2.38
C GLY A 675 -29.47 18.60 0.91
N LEU A 676 -29.22 19.84 0.48
CA LEU A 676 -29.40 20.26 -0.89
C LEU A 676 -28.44 19.53 -1.84
N HIS A 677 -27.19 19.38 -1.44
CA HIS A 677 -26.20 18.61 -2.20
C HIS A 677 -26.64 17.15 -2.37
N GLY A 678 -27.09 16.51 -1.30
CA GLY A 678 -27.59 15.13 -1.31
C GLY A 678 -28.79 14.91 -2.25
N VAL A 679 -29.62 15.94 -2.46
CA VAL A 679 -30.77 15.88 -3.38
C VAL A 679 -30.39 16.23 -4.80
N THR A 680 -29.57 17.26 -5.01
CA THR A 680 -29.27 17.81 -6.34
C THR A 680 -28.02 17.21 -6.99
N GLY A 681 -27.05 16.77 -6.20
CA GLY A 681 -25.72 16.33 -6.65
C GLY A 681 -24.81 17.44 -7.19
N VAL A 682 -25.37 18.65 -7.43
CA VAL A 682 -24.66 19.79 -8.08
C VAL A 682 -24.57 21.03 -7.21
N THR A 683 -25.37 21.14 -6.15
CA THR A 683 -25.28 22.26 -5.19
C THR A 683 -24.00 22.11 -4.38
N PRO A 684 -23.13 23.16 -4.28
CA PRO A 684 -21.91 23.04 -3.47
C PRO A 684 -22.25 22.86 -1.98
N TYR A 685 -21.58 21.92 -1.36
CA TYR A 685 -21.53 21.79 0.10
C TYR A 685 -20.70 22.93 0.70
N VAL A 686 -21.18 23.57 1.73
CA VAL A 686 -20.45 24.61 2.48
C VAL A 686 -20.03 24.07 3.85
N PRO A 687 -18.74 23.76 4.04
CA PRO A 687 -18.21 23.31 5.34
C PRO A 687 -18.47 24.36 6.45
N LYS A 688 -18.70 23.88 7.68
CA LYS A 688 -18.87 24.80 8.84
C LYS A 688 -17.59 25.60 9.16
N THR A 689 -16.44 25.16 8.62
CA THR A 689 -15.13 25.77 8.77
C THR A 689 -14.74 26.66 7.58
N THR A 690 -15.69 26.96 6.69
CA THR A 690 -15.42 27.86 5.55
C THR A 690 -14.86 29.19 6.07
N PRO A 691 -13.68 29.64 5.61
CA PRO A 691 -13.03 30.85 6.11
C PRO A 691 -13.77 32.12 5.69
N LYS A 692 -13.51 33.24 6.38
CA LYS A 692 -13.96 34.56 5.94
C LYS A 692 -13.33 34.95 4.61
N ALA A 693 -14.01 35.81 3.87
CA ALA A 693 -13.48 36.38 2.63
C ALA A 693 -12.24 37.27 2.88
N ASN A 694 -11.25 37.13 2.02
CA ASN A 694 -10.05 37.94 2.06
C ASN A 694 -10.17 39.17 1.17
N HIS A 695 -10.20 40.35 1.77
CA HIS A 695 -10.27 41.65 1.09
C HIS A 695 -8.93 42.40 1.10
N TYR A 696 -7.84 41.76 1.55
CA TYR A 696 -6.53 42.40 1.59
C TYR A 696 -6.04 42.79 0.18
N LYS A 697 -5.58 44.04 0.02
CA LYS A 697 -5.08 44.56 -1.24
C LYS A 697 -3.56 44.45 -1.29
N LEU A 698 -3.05 43.65 -2.20
CA LEU A 698 -1.61 43.50 -2.46
C LEU A 698 -1.04 44.77 -3.06
N LYS A 699 0.01 45.30 -2.46
CA LYS A 699 0.71 46.50 -2.96
C LYS A 699 2.22 46.32 -2.88
N ASN A 700 2.93 46.62 -3.95
CA ASN A 700 4.38 46.66 -3.93
C ASN A 700 4.86 47.80 -3.02
N ARG A 701 5.59 47.41 -1.98
CA ARG A 701 6.19 48.34 -1.01
C ARG A 701 7.72 48.29 -1.12
N ILE A 702 8.25 48.46 -2.34
CA ILE A 702 9.70 48.45 -2.55
C ILE A 702 10.24 49.70 -1.88
N LYS A 703 11.01 49.55 -0.83
CA LYS A 703 11.83 50.61 -0.25
C LYS A 703 13.13 50.66 -1.04
N PRO A 704 13.75 51.84 -1.23
CA PRO A 704 15.07 51.96 -1.86
C PRO A 704 16.15 51.48 -0.89
N THR A 705 16.22 50.23 -0.57
CA THR A 705 17.16 49.57 0.35
C THR A 705 17.91 48.46 -0.36
N ASN A 706 19.10 48.10 0.14
CA ASN A 706 19.91 46.98 -0.36
C ASN A 706 19.37 45.64 0.13
N PHE A 707 18.05 45.53 0.41
CA PHE A 707 17.44 44.29 0.87
C PHE A 707 17.38 43.23 -0.24
N GLU A 708 17.46 41.96 0.14
CA GLU A 708 17.13 40.83 -0.72
C GLU A 708 15.70 40.97 -1.24
N LYS A 709 15.43 40.45 -2.42
CA LYS A 709 14.11 40.57 -3.05
C LYS A 709 13.57 39.21 -3.39
N VAL A 710 12.26 39.02 -3.17
CA VAL A 710 11.53 37.83 -3.57
C VAL A 710 10.30 38.20 -4.39
N VAL A 711 10.00 37.41 -5.42
CA VAL A 711 8.72 37.51 -6.12
C VAL A 711 7.70 36.63 -5.40
N TYR A 712 6.65 37.25 -4.91
CA TYR A 712 5.59 36.53 -4.20
C TYR A 712 4.33 36.45 -5.07
N PHE A 713 4.03 35.23 -5.54
CA PHE A 713 2.76 34.93 -6.20
C PHE A 713 1.79 34.36 -5.18
N SER A 714 0.90 35.24 -4.69
CA SER A 714 -0.23 34.81 -3.87
C SER A 714 -1.32 34.21 -4.76
N THR A 715 -1.71 32.99 -4.45
CA THR A 715 -2.64 32.19 -5.26
C THR A 715 -4.10 32.65 -5.12
N CYS A 716 -4.94 32.26 -6.07
CA CYS A 716 -6.37 32.64 -6.05
C CYS A 716 -7.09 32.16 -4.79
N ALA A 717 -6.76 30.99 -4.28
CA ALA A 717 -7.34 30.47 -3.04
C ALA A 717 -7.01 31.39 -1.84
N ASN A 718 -5.74 31.73 -1.65
CA ASN A 718 -5.33 32.61 -0.56
C ASN A 718 -5.75 34.07 -0.75
N ARG A 719 -5.96 34.50 -1.99
CA ARG A 719 -6.57 35.81 -2.28
C ARG A 719 -8.08 35.81 -2.02
N ALA A 720 -8.76 34.65 -2.05
CA ALA A 720 -10.18 34.52 -1.76
C ALA A 720 -10.48 34.34 -0.25
N PHE A 721 -9.68 33.56 0.43
CA PHE A 721 -9.92 33.09 1.80
C PHE A 721 -8.91 33.66 2.80
N LYS A 722 -9.37 33.96 4.01
CA LYS A 722 -8.57 34.13 5.23
C LYS A 722 -8.29 32.77 5.89
N PRO A 723 -7.53 32.69 6.99
CA PRO A 723 -7.39 31.46 7.75
C PRO A 723 -8.73 31.02 8.37
N ASN A 724 -8.74 29.80 8.93
CA ASN A 724 -9.90 29.23 9.62
C ASN A 724 -10.48 30.22 10.66
N GLN A 725 -11.81 30.34 10.69
CA GLN A 725 -12.50 31.30 11.54
C GLN A 725 -12.31 31.08 13.06
N SER A 726 -11.98 29.83 13.46
CA SER A 726 -11.70 29.49 14.86
C SER A 726 -10.26 29.80 15.30
N TYR A 727 -9.40 30.29 14.40
CA TYR A 727 -8.05 30.73 14.71
C TYR A 727 -8.08 32.20 15.17
N ASP A 728 -7.29 32.54 16.18
CA ASP A 728 -7.29 33.84 16.86
C ASP A 728 -6.64 34.98 16.05
N ASP A 729 -5.83 34.64 15.03
CA ASP A 729 -5.20 35.66 14.14
C ASP A 729 -6.04 35.85 12.86
N ASP A 730 -6.72 36.99 12.75
CA ASP A 730 -7.60 37.32 11.60
C ASP A 730 -6.84 37.94 10.40
N ARG A 731 -5.52 38.03 10.48
CA ARG A 731 -4.72 38.48 9.32
C ARG A 731 -4.84 37.50 8.15
N SER A 732 -4.67 37.99 6.93
CA SER A 732 -4.53 37.10 5.78
C SER A 732 -3.12 36.50 5.72
N LEU A 733 -2.94 35.37 5.01
CA LEU A 733 -1.62 34.76 4.82
C LEU A 733 -0.61 35.74 4.22
N GLN A 734 -1.05 36.60 3.30
CA GLN A 734 -0.20 37.64 2.70
C GLN A 734 0.34 38.63 3.73
N GLN A 735 -0.49 39.06 4.68
CA GLN A 735 -0.07 39.96 5.76
C GLN A 735 0.95 39.30 6.68
N VAL A 736 0.80 37.99 6.92
CA VAL A 736 1.74 37.22 7.74
C VAL A 736 3.07 37.03 7.01
N VAL A 737 3.03 36.69 5.71
CA VAL A 737 4.26 36.57 4.88
C VAL A 737 4.96 37.92 4.77
N GLU A 738 4.21 39.03 4.60
CA GLU A 738 4.78 40.38 4.61
C GLU A 738 5.45 40.70 5.97
N SER A 739 4.83 40.28 7.07
CA SER A 739 5.39 40.44 8.44
C SER A 739 6.72 39.70 8.57
N LEU A 740 6.76 38.43 8.16
CA LEU A 740 7.96 37.58 8.19
C LEU A 740 9.09 38.15 7.31
N CYS A 741 8.77 38.54 6.08
CA CYS A 741 9.74 39.16 5.18
C CYS A 741 10.27 40.49 5.72
N ASN A 742 9.41 41.30 6.35
CA ASN A 742 9.85 42.53 7.02
C ASN A 742 10.83 42.22 8.18
N LYS A 743 10.57 41.20 8.98
CA LYS A 743 11.46 40.75 10.07
C LYS A 743 12.81 40.28 9.51
N ALA A 744 12.79 39.64 8.32
CA ALA A 744 13.97 39.09 7.65
C ALA A 744 14.69 40.09 6.74
N HIS A 745 14.22 41.32 6.65
CA HIS A 745 14.75 42.35 5.72
C HIS A 745 14.71 41.93 4.24
N ILE A 746 13.59 41.30 3.82
CA ILE A 746 13.33 40.88 2.45
C ILE A 746 12.21 41.74 1.86
N ASP A 747 12.46 42.33 0.68
CA ASP A 747 11.47 43.10 -0.07
C ASP A 747 10.61 42.18 -0.95
N ILE A 748 9.31 42.32 -0.87
CA ILE A 748 8.35 41.55 -1.67
C ILE A 748 8.02 42.31 -2.97
N ILE A 749 8.07 41.58 -4.07
CA ILE A 749 7.62 42.04 -5.40
C ILE A 749 6.40 41.17 -5.77
N TYR A 750 5.24 41.79 -5.91
CA TYR A 750 4.06 41.15 -6.50
C TYR A 750 4.10 41.30 -8.04
N PRO A 751 3.79 40.22 -8.80
CA PRO A 751 3.62 40.31 -10.24
C PRO A 751 2.55 41.34 -10.62
N LYS A 752 2.77 42.08 -11.70
CA LYS A 752 1.78 43.05 -12.20
C LYS A 752 0.49 42.32 -12.57
N HIS A 753 -0.65 42.95 -12.28
CA HIS A 753 -1.98 42.40 -12.58
C HIS A 753 -2.22 41.02 -11.95
N ILE A 754 -1.64 40.78 -10.77
CA ILE A 754 -1.78 39.51 -10.03
C ILE A 754 -3.25 39.10 -9.85
N GLU A 755 -4.17 40.06 -9.81
CA GLU A 755 -5.61 39.82 -9.72
C GLU A 755 -6.19 39.00 -10.86
N ASN A 756 -5.55 39.02 -12.04
CA ASN A 756 -5.96 38.28 -13.25
C ASN A 756 -5.17 36.97 -13.43
N LEU A 757 -4.15 36.70 -12.61
CA LEU A 757 -3.28 35.54 -12.77
C LEU A 757 -3.79 34.33 -12.00
N CYS A 758 -3.69 33.16 -12.65
CA CYS A 758 -3.94 31.84 -12.08
C CYS A 758 -2.80 30.89 -12.45
N CYS A 759 -2.49 29.92 -11.60
CA CYS A 759 -1.49 28.89 -11.91
C CYS A 759 -1.91 27.91 -13.02
N GLY A 760 -3.17 27.94 -13.45
CA GLY A 760 -3.73 27.02 -14.44
C GLY A 760 -4.39 25.77 -13.86
N LEU A 761 -4.06 25.35 -12.65
CA LEU A 761 -4.54 24.09 -12.06
C LEU A 761 -6.08 23.96 -12.05
N SER A 762 -6.82 25.03 -11.78
CA SER A 762 -8.29 25.01 -11.81
C SER A 762 -8.88 24.81 -13.20
N PHE A 763 -8.08 24.98 -14.25
CA PHE A 763 -8.44 24.86 -15.66
C PHE A 763 -7.76 23.65 -16.32
N GLU A 764 -7.14 22.73 -15.57
CA GLU A 764 -6.37 21.60 -16.07
C GLU A 764 -7.17 20.68 -17.04
N ASN A 765 -8.51 20.72 -16.97
CA ASN A 765 -9.39 19.98 -17.87
C ASN A 765 -9.77 20.73 -19.18
N TYR A 766 -9.31 21.97 -19.35
CA TYR A 766 -9.67 22.88 -20.48
C TYR A 766 -8.39 23.36 -21.17
N ASP A 767 -7.88 22.58 -22.11
CA ASP A 767 -6.53 22.74 -22.65
C ASP A 767 -6.19 24.18 -23.07
N ASP A 768 -7.02 24.83 -23.88
CA ASP A 768 -6.78 26.22 -24.35
C ASP A 768 -6.71 27.23 -23.20
N VAL A 769 -7.56 27.09 -22.21
CA VAL A 769 -7.62 27.99 -21.04
C VAL A 769 -6.45 27.71 -20.12
N HIS A 770 -6.12 26.45 -19.94
CA HIS A 770 -5.00 26.00 -19.12
C HIS A 770 -3.67 26.51 -19.66
N GLU A 771 -3.36 26.26 -20.93
CA GLU A 771 -2.11 26.73 -21.59
C GLU A 771 -1.96 28.23 -21.48
N ARG A 772 -3.05 28.97 -21.73
CA ARG A 772 -3.04 30.43 -21.61
C ARG A 772 -2.79 30.89 -20.17
N ALA A 773 -3.41 30.26 -19.18
CA ALA A 773 -3.21 30.60 -17.76
C ALA A 773 -1.76 30.35 -17.32
N VAL A 774 -1.19 29.22 -17.73
CA VAL A 774 0.22 28.85 -17.44
C VAL A 774 1.16 29.89 -18.09
N LYS A 775 0.93 30.24 -19.36
CA LYS A 775 1.75 31.21 -20.08
C LYS A 775 1.66 32.62 -19.47
N ASP A 776 0.45 33.11 -19.17
CA ASP A 776 0.25 34.45 -18.59
C ASP A 776 0.96 34.56 -17.22
N LEU A 777 0.90 33.49 -16.40
CA LEU A 777 1.62 33.44 -15.13
C LEU A 777 3.14 33.39 -15.35
N HIS A 778 3.63 32.54 -16.25
CA HIS A 778 5.05 32.41 -16.55
C HIS A 778 5.63 33.77 -16.98
N ASP A 779 5.01 34.47 -17.96
CA ASP A 779 5.45 35.75 -18.46
C ASP A 779 5.47 36.84 -17.36
N ALA A 780 4.49 36.81 -16.47
CA ALA A 780 4.40 37.71 -15.32
C ALA A 780 5.49 37.45 -14.29
N LEU A 781 5.77 36.18 -13.98
CA LEU A 781 6.82 35.76 -13.04
C LEU A 781 8.22 36.07 -13.60
N MET A 782 8.49 35.77 -14.87
CA MET A 782 9.74 36.11 -15.56
C MET A 782 10.03 37.60 -15.49
N LYS A 783 9.04 38.44 -15.77
CA LYS A 783 9.17 39.90 -15.70
C LYS A 783 9.38 40.39 -14.27
N ALA A 784 8.65 39.85 -13.29
CA ALA A 784 8.76 40.26 -11.89
C ALA A 784 10.10 39.84 -11.28
N SER A 785 10.59 38.63 -11.62
CA SER A 785 11.87 38.08 -11.15
C SER A 785 13.09 38.67 -11.87
N GLN A 786 12.90 39.55 -12.87
CA GLN A 786 13.97 40.02 -13.75
C GLN A 786 14.73 38.87 -14.43
N ASN A 787 13.98 38.00 -15.11
CA ASN A 787 14.46 36.79 -15.78
C ASN A 787 15.17 35.80 -14.83
N GLY A 788 14.53 35.49 -13.69
CA GLY A 788 15.02 34.53 -12.72
C GLY A 788 16.09 35.05 -11.74
N LYS A 789 16.37 36.37 -11.75
CA LYS A 789 17.32 36.96 -10.80
C LYS A 789 16.85 36.86 -9.34
N TYR A 790 15.55 36.98 -9.09
CA TYR A 790 14.97 36.90 -7.76
C TYR A 790 14.22 35.58 -7.58
N PRO A 791 14.37 34.89 -6.43
CA PRO A 791 13.63 33.68 -6.17
C PRO A 791 12.12 33.95 -6.15
N ILE A 792 11.37 32.98 -6.57
CA ILE A 792 9.90 33.05 -6.63
C ILE A 792 9.31 32.16 -5.54
N VAL A 793 8.30 32.65 -4.83
CA VAL A 793 7.52 31.87 -3.86
C VAL A 793 6.05 31.82 -4.25
N ILE A 794 5.46 30.62 -4.15
CA ILE A 794 4.04 30.36 -4.33
C ILE A 794 3.46 29.85 -3.02
N ASP A 795 2.39 30.48 -2.54
CA ASP A 795 1.83 30.31 -1.19
C ASP A 795 0.83 29.16 -1.04
N HIS A 796 0.69 28.27 -2.02
CA HIS A 796 -0.21 27.14 -1.97
C HIS A 796 0.42 25.94 -2.67
N SER A 797 0.67 24.87 -1.96
CA SER A 797 1.47 23.73 -2.43
C SER A 797 0.95 23.06 -3.70
N ALA A 798 -0.36 22.99 -3.92
CA ALA A 798 -0.90 22.42 -5.15
C ALA A 798 -0.59 23.32 -6.37
N CYS A 799 -0.70 24.66 -6.23
CA CYS A 799 -0.37 25.62 -7.26
C CYS A 799 1.15 25.67 -7.50
N PHE A 800 1.95 25.57 -6.43
CA PHE A 800 3.41 25.42 -6.53
C PHE A 800 3.79 24.18 -7.34
N ASN A 801 3.27 23.01 -7.02
CA ASN A 801 3.57 21.77 -7.75
C ASN A 801 3.19 21.89 -9.24
N HIS A 802 2.07 22.54 -9.53
CA HIS A 802 1.62 22.76 -10.90
C HIS A 802 2.58 23.69 -11.67
N ALA A 803 2.90 24.85 -11.10
CA ALA A 803 3.85 25.80 -11.68
C ALA A 803 5.25 25.19 -11.85
N PHE A 804 5.74 24.47 -10.84
CA PHE A 804 7.03 23.80 -10.88
C PHE A 804 7.18 22.81 -12.06
N LYS A 805 6.09 22.11 -12.41
CA LYS A 805 6.09 21.18 -13.55
C LYS A 805 6.02 21.86 -14.91
N HIS A 806 5.29 22.97 -15.00
CA HIS A 806 5.02 23.67 -16.27
C HIS A 806 5.96 24.83 -16.56
N MET A 807 6.79 25.23 -15.59
CA MET A 807 7.75 26.35 -15.68
C MET A 807 9.12 25.92 -15.16
N PRO A 808 9.78 24.91 -15.78
CA PRO A 808 11.04 24.34 -15.28
C PRO A 808 12.24 25.30 -15.39
N ASP A 809 12.11 26.36 -16.13
CA ASP A 809 13.12 27.42 -16.34
C ASP A 809 13.11 28.48 -15.22
N LEU A 810 12.16 28.40 -14.27
CA LEU A 810 12.06 29.32 -13.14
C LEU A 810 12.44 28.63 -11.82
N GLU A 811 13.19 29.31 -10.98
CA GLU A 811 13.41 28.88 -9.59
C GLU A 811 12.20 29.22 -8.71
N ILE A 812 11.28 28.27 -8.57
CA ILE A 812 10.06 28.41 -7.80
C ILE A 812 10.19 27.62 -6.50
N ASN A 813 9.85 28.25 -5.37
CA ASN A 813 9.85 27.66 -4.05
C ASN A 813 8.40 27.51 -3.52
N ASP A 814 8.12 26.40 -2.83
CA ASP A 814 6.95 26.31 -1.94
C ASP A 814 7.10 27.25 -0.75
N ILE A 815 6.00 27.72 -0.21
CA ILE A 815 6.02 28.66 0.92
C ILE A 815 6.84 28.12 2.11
N SER A 816 6.74 26.83 2.42
CA SER A 816 7.49 26.22 3.55
C SER A 816 8.99 26.16 3.25
N GLU A 817 9.36 25.81 2.02
CA GLU A 817 10.75 25.81 1.55
C GLU A 817 11.35 27.21 1.58
N PHE A 818 10.61 28.20 1.06
CA PHE A 818 11.04 29.60 1.07
C PHE A 818 11.28 30.11 2.49
N LEU A 819 10.35 29.86 3.39
CA LEU A 819 10.48 30.27 4.79
C LEU A 819 11.73 29.65 5.44
N CYS A 820 11.98 28.37 5.24
CA CYS A 820 13.19 27.70 5.78
C CYS A 820 14.49 28.28 5.22
N LYS A 821 14.56 28.45 3.89
CA LYS A 821 15.81 28.83 3.23
C LYS A 821 16.17 30.30 3.34
N TYR A 822 15.16 31.18 3.23
CA TYR A 822 15.42 32.62 3.05
C TYR A 822 14.97 33.46 4.25
N VAL A 823 14.00 33.00 5.05
CA VAL A 823 13.43 33.80 6.13
C VAL A 823 13.99 33.41 7.50
N VAL A 824 13.95 32.10 7.83
CA VAL A 824 14.43 31.57 9.12
C VAL A 824 15.86 31.99 9.48
N PRO A 825 16.85 32.05 8.57
CA PRO A 825 18.21 32.49 8.90
C PRO A 825 18.31 33.90 9.52
N HIS A 826 17.30 34.74 9.28
CA HIS A 826 17.24 36.15 9.74
C HIS A 826 16.32 36.36 10.96
N LEU A 827 15.80 35.29 11.54
CA LEU A 827 14.86 35.35 12.66
C LEU A 827 15.47 34.79 13.94
N ASP A 828 15.13 35.44 15.06
CA ASP A 828 15.24 34.84 16.38
C ASP A 828 13.89 34.18 16.72
N ILE A 829 13.91 32.88 16.96
CA ILE A 829 12.70 32.07 17.18
C ILE A 829 12.65 31.63 18.64
N GLU A 830 11.55 31.95 19.34
CA GLU A 830 11.23 31.51 20.68
C GLU A 830 10.14 30.43 20.61
N LYS A 831 10.41 29.25 21.16
CA LYS A 831 9.44 28.16 21.16
C LYS A 831 8.23 28.47 22.05
N CYS A 832 7.06 28.05 21.62
CA CYS A 832 5.82 28.08 22.36
C CYS A 832 5.38 26.69 22.83
N ASP A 833 4.42 26.61 23.75
CA ASP A 833 3.88 25.35 24.29
C ASP A 833 2.73 24.77 23.42
N GLU A 834 2.55 25.28 22.19
CA GLU A 834 1.49 24.82 21.32
C GLU A 834 1.71 23.34 20.90
N ARG A 835 0.67 22.52 20.96
CA ARG A 835 0.68 21.14 20.50
C ARG A 835 0.20 21.10 19.04
N VAL A 836 1.12 20.92 18.14
CA VAL A 836 0.92 21.09 16.69
C VAL A 836 0.84 19.77 15.97
N ILE A 837 -0.22 19.57 15.17
CA ILE A 837 -0.30 18.47 14.24
C ILE A 837 -0.04 18.95 12.80
N VAL A 838 0.88 18.30 12.09
CA VAL A 838 1.37 18.71 10.78
C VAL A 838 0.69 17.91 9.66
N HIS A 839 0.06 18.61 8.74
CA HIS A 839 -0.43 18.06 7.48
C HIS A 839 0.61 18.24 6.39
N LYS A 840 1.29 17.18 6.02
CA LYS A 840 2.20 17.11 4.86
C LYS A 840 1.38 16.93 3.59
N GLN A 841 1.11 17.99 2.86
CA GLN A 841 0.25 18.00 1.68
C GLN A 841 0.79 17.08 0.56
N CYS A 842 -0.10 16.35 -0.13
CA CYS A 842 0.27 15.30 -1.09
C CYS A 842 1.16 15.77 -2.25
N LYS A 843 0.95 17.00 -2.77
CA LYS A 843 1.72 17.53 -3.91
C LYS A 843 3.16 17.89 -3.55
N ILE A 844 3.44 18.32 -2.29
CA ILE A 844 4.84 18.53 -1.84
C ILE A 844 5.50 17.21 -1.42
N LYS A 845 4.72 16.22 -0.93
CA LYS A 845 5.22 14.85 -0.72
C LYS A 845 5.75 14.26 -2.02
N SER A 846 5.03 14.42 -3.14
CA SER A 846 5.45 13.90 -4.45
C SER A 846 6.74 14.51 -5.00
N LEU A 847 7.20 15.64 -4.45
CA LEU A 847 8.44 16.32 -4.79
C LEU A 847 9.53 16.16 -3.72
N ASN A 848 9.31 15.31 -2.70
CA ASN A 848 10.22 15.12 -1.56
C ASN A 848 10.54 16.42 -0.79
N LYS A 849 9.60 17.39 -0.78
CA LYS A 849 9.75 18.70 -0.11
C LYS A 849 8.92 18.83 1.15
N SER A 850 8.26 17.76 1.60
CA SER A 850 7.34 17.81 2.75
C SER A 850 8.04 17.94 4.12
N GLN A 851 9.37 17.83 4.16
CA GLN A 851 10.14 17.98 5.39
C GLN A 851 10.13 19.44 5.88
N TYR A 852 10.17 20.41 4.99
CA TYR A 852 10.25 21.84 5.37
C TYR A 852 9.12 22.33 6.28
N ILE A 853 7.88 21.85 6.10
CA ILE A 853 6.77 22.24 6.98
C ILE A 853 6.91 21.67 8.39
N GLU A 854 7.43 20.45 8.52
CA GLU A 854 7.74 19.84 9.82
C GLU A 854 8.90 20.56 10.51
N ASP A 855 9.97 20.86 9.77
CA ASP A 855 11.12 21.59 10.31
C ASP A 855 10.70 22.95 10.87
N LEU A 856 9.85 23.70 10.14
CA LEU A 856 9.28 24.97 10.63
C LEU A 856 8.48 24.79 11.91
N ALA A 857 7.63 23.77 11.98
CA ALA A 857 6.86 23.50 13.19
C ALA A 857 7.78 23.15 14.38
N ARG A 858 8.84 22.33 14.17
CA ARG A 858 9.82 21.96 15.20
C ARG A 858 10.68 23.14 15.69
N LEU A 859 10.90 24.13 14.86
CA LEU A 859 11.56 25.37 15.29
C LEU A 859 10.66 26.17 16.26
N CYS A 860 9.34 26.07 16.12
CA CYS A 860 8.37 26.85 16.88
C CYS A 860 7.87 26.14 18.15
N THR A 861 7.91 24.81 18.23
CA THR A 861 7.47 24.04 19.40
C THR A 861 8.17 22.68 19.48
N ASP A 862 8.26 22.13 20.72
CA ASP A 862 8.75 20.76 20.93
C ASP A 862 7.64 19.70 20.74
N HIS A 863 6.38 20.10 20.69
CA HIS A 863 5.21 19.24 20.60
C HIS A 863 4.69 19.15 19.17
N VAL A 864 5.44 18.49 18.29
CA VAL A 864 5.09 18.32 16.86
C VAL A 864 4.75 16.87 16.55
N PHE A 865 3.55 16.68 15.98
CA PHE A 865 3.00 15.39 15.58
C PHE A 865 2.70 15.40 14.08
N ASN A 866 2.93 14.29 13.39
CA ASN A 866 2.57 14.12 11.98
C ASN A 866 1.27 13.31 11.87
N ILE A 867 0.38 13.70 10.95
CA ILE A 867 -0.82 12.91 10.62
C ILE A 867 -0.38 11.57 10.01
N LYS A 868 -0.85 10.47 10.57
CA LYS A 868 -0.57 9.09 10.15
C LYS A 868 -1.78 8.42 9.48
N SER A 869 -3.00 8.80 9.83
CA SER A 869 -4.24 8.14 9.40
C SER A 869 -4.50 8.22 7.89
N PHE A 870 -3.93 9.21 7.18
CA PHE A 870 -4.06 9.36 5.73
C PHE A 870 -2.84 10.05 5.09
N ALA A 871 -2.67 9.85 3.79
CA ALA A 871 -1.63 10.51 2.99
C ALA A 871 -2.15 11.71 2.19
N CYS A 872 -3.44 11.72 1.85
CA CYS A 872 -4.16 12.80 1.19
C CYS A 872 -5.54 12.92 1.84
N ASP A 873 -5.92 14.13 2.21
CA ASP A 873 -7.20 14.47 2.84
C ASP A 873 -8.41 14.38 1.89
N GLY A 874 -8.19 14.21 0.59
CA GLY A 874 -9.25 14.08 -0.41
C GLY A 874 -10.01 15.36 -0.72
N PHE A 875 -9.70 16.51 -0.12
CA PHE A 875 -10.41 17.78 -0.40
C PHE A 875 -10.20 18.25 -1.84
N ALA A 876 -8.97 18.16 -2.34
CA ALA A 876 -8.62 18.37 -3.76
C ALA A 876 -9.19 19.66 -4.40
N GLY A 877 -9.00 20.79 -3.75
CA GLY A 877 -9.46 22.11 -4.21
C GLY A 877 -10.99 22.21 -4.24
N GLN A 878 -11.58 22.50 -5.41
CA GLN A 878 -13.03 22.64 -5.53
C GLN A 878 -13.82 21.36 -5.26
N LYS A 879 -13.19 20.17 -5.39
CA LYS A 879 -13.87 18.89 -5.15
C LYS A 879 -14.42 18.76 -3.74
N GLY A 880 -13.76 19.31 -2.74
CA GLY A 880 -14.27 19.31 -1.37
C GLY A 880 -15.64 19.97 -1.20
N PHE A 881 -16.03 20.82 -2.14
CA PHE A 881 -17.36 21.43 -2.17
C PHE A 881 -18.39 20.64 -3.01
N PHE A 882 -17.94 19.81 -3.98
CA PHE A 882 -18.81 19.06 -4.90
C PHE A 882 -18.75 17.53 -4.70
N THR A 883 -17.80 17.03 -3.95
CA THR A 883 -17.66 15.60 -3.57
C THR A 883 -17.18 15.54 -2.12
N PRO A 884 -17.93 16.14 -1.16
CA PRO A 884 -17.51 16.28 0.24
C PRO A 884 -17.32 14.93 0.94
N GLU A 885 -18.00 13.87 0.48
CA GLU A 885 -17.89 12.52 1.00
C GLU A 885 -16.47 11.95 0.83
N LEU A 886 -15.73 12.40 -0.18
CA LEU A 886 -14.34 11.97 -0.38
C LEU A 886 -13.43 12.45 0.76
N ASN A 887 -13.55 13.74 1.13
CA ASN A 887 -12.81 14.29 2.26
C ASN A 887 -13.23 13.66 3.58
N LYS A 888 -14.56 13.56 3.84
CA LYS A 888 -15.10 12.94 5.05
C LYS A 888 -14.60 11.50 5.24
N SER A 889 -14.62 10.71 4.15
CA SER A 889 -14.14 9.33 4.17
C SER A 889 -12.63 9.24 4.40
N ALA A 890 -11.84 10.08 3.74
CA ALA A 890 -10.38 10.07 3.84
C ALA A 890 -9.88 10.45 5.25
N THR A 891 -10.59 11.39 5.91
CA THR A 891 -10.17 12.00 7.18
C THR A 891 -10.98 11.49 8.39
N LYS A 892 -11.70 10.38 8.25
CA LYS A 892 -12.62 9.85 9.28
C LYS A 892 -11.95 9.60 10.64
N ASP A 893 -10.66 9.27 10.65
CA ASP A 893 -9.90 8.93 11.85
C ASP A 893 -9.12 10.13 12.45
N LEU A 894 -9.13 11.29 11.76
CA LEU A 894 -8.34 12.48 12.15
C LEU A 894 -8.68 13.02 13.54
N ALA A 895 -9.97 13.11 13.88
CA ALA A 895 -10.40 13.62 15.19
C ALA A 895 -9.90 12.74 16.35
N GLY A 896 -9.89 11.41 16.14
CA GLY A 896 -9.32 10.47 17.11
C GLY A 896 -7.82 10.67 17.29
N GLU A 897 -7.09 10.82 16.20
CA GLU A 897 -5.64 11.05 16.18
C GLU A 897 -5.27 12.39 16.86
N ILE A 898 -6.04 13.45 16.59
CA ILE A 898 -5.88 14.76 17.28
C ILE A 898 -6.10 14.63 18.78
N ALA A 899 -7.13 13.90 19.19
CA ALA A 899 -7.43 13.69 20.62
C ALA A 899 -6.32 12.87 21.31
N GLU A 900 -5.78 11.84 20.65
CA GLU A 900 -4.66 11.03 21.16
C GLU A 900 -3.41 11.89 21.42
N TYR A 901 -3.07 12.76 20.48
CA TYR A 901 -1.91 13.64 20.63
C TYR A 901 -2.20 14.89 21.48
N GLY A 902 -3.47 15.18 21.76
CA GLY A 902 -3.89 16.40 22.43
C GLY A 902 -3.54 17.66 21.64
N ALA A 903 -3.53 17.56 20.29
CA ALA A 903 -3.16 18.68 19.44
C ALA A 903 -4.25 19.78 19.48
N THR A 904 -3.80 21.05 19.53
CA THR A 904 -4.65 22.24 19.62
C THR A 904 -4.63 23.06 18.33
N LEU A 905 -3.59 22.89 17.51
CA LEU A 905 -3.40 23.59 16.25
C LEU A 905 -2.93 22.61 15.16
N GLY A 906 -3.55 22.69 13.98
CA GLY A 906 -3.07 22.04 12.77
C GLY A 906 -2.34 23.02 11.85
N VAL A 907 -1.24 22.61 11.25
CA VAL A 907 -0.54 23.39 10.24
C VAL A 907 -0.51 22.68 8.88
N SER A 908 -0.69 23.45 7.81
CA SER A 908 -0.69 22.98 6.42
C SER A 908 0.00 24.00 5.52
N SER A 909 0.14 23.68 4.24
CA SER A 909 0.59 24.58 3.18
C SER A 909 -0.43 24.69 2.03
N SER A 910 -1.70 24.37 2.34
CA SER A 910 -2.81 24.39 1.38
C SER A 910 -4.10 24.82 2.04
N SER A 911 -4.53 26.04 1.77
CA SER A 911 -5.74 26.64 2.38
C SER A 911 -7.03 25.86 2.09
N THR A 912 -7.12 25.16 0.96
CA THR A 912 -8.27 24.30 0.68
C THR A 912 -8.27 23.03 1.53
N CYS A 913 -7.10 22.42 1.77
CA CYS A 913 -6.97 21.29 2.71
C CYS A 913 -7.29 21.75 4.14
N GLU A 914 -6.85 22.95 4.55
CA GLU A 914 -7.14 23.53 5.88
C GLU A 914 -8.64 23.57 6.19
N ILE A 915 -9.49 23.83 5.19
CA ILE A 915 -10.95 23.81 5.33
C ILE A 915 -11.44 22.42 5.72
N GLY A 916 -11.10 21.39 4.93
CA GLY A 916 -11.53 20.01 5.14
C GLY A 916 -10.96 19.40 6.41
N LEU A 917 -9.69 19.70 6.73
CA LEU A 917 -9.03 19.23 7.95
C LEU A 917 -9.63 19.85 9.20
N GLY A 918 -9.93 21.15 9.16
CA GLY A 918 -10.63 21.83 10.26
C GLY A 918 -12.03 21.27 10.50
N GLU A 919 -12.76 20.94 9.41
CA GLU A 919 -14.09 20.32 9.47
C GLU A 919 -14.05 18.94 10.14
N SER A 920 -13.11 18.09 9.74
CA SER A 920 -13.00 16.71 10.22
C SER A 920 -12.27 16.61 11.56
N GLY A 921 -11.27 17.47 11.79
CA GLY A 921 -10.42 17.41 12.99
C GLY A 921 -10.99 18.15 14.20
N GLY A 922 -11.88 19.13 13.98
CA GLY A 922 -12.48 19.91 15.07
C GLY A 922 -11.57 20.96 15.71
N ILE A 923 -10.36 21.16 15.18
CA ILE A 923 -9.40 22.20 15.58
C ILE A 923 -9.08 23.12 14.39
N PRO A 924 -8.56 24.35 14.59
CA PRO A 924 -8.12 25.19 13.49
C PRO A 924 -6.92 24.57 12.77
N PHE A 925 -6.96 24.54 11.42
CA PHE A 925 -5.82 24.30 10.56
C PHE A 925 -5.49 25.58 9.81
N VAL A 926 -4.20 25.98 9.81
CA VAL A 926 -3.72 27.23 9.21
C VAL A 926 -2.37 27.05 8.52
N GLY A 927 -1.97 28.00 7.68
CA GLY A 927 -0.64 28.01 7.09
C GLY A 927 0.46 28.03 8.16
N VAL A 928 1.53 27.24 7.97
CA VAL A 928 2.65 27.17 8.93
C VAL A 928 3.32 28.55 9.18
N ALA A 929 3.19 29.47 8.25
CA ALA A 929 3.67 30.85 8.37
C ALA A 929 3.08 31.58 9.58
N PHE A 930 1.82 31.31 9.97
CA PHE A 930 1.20 31.90 11.13
C PHE A 930 1.91 31.49 12.43
N LEU A 931 2.24 30.21 12.56
CA LEU A 931 2.98 29.70 13.70
C LEU A 931 4.38 30.31 13.77
N LEU A 932 5.09 30.36 12.64
CA LEU A 932 6.41 30.96 12.57
C LEU A 932 6.41 32.46 12.91
N ASP A 933 5.43 33.23 12.40
CA ASP A 933 5.34 34.65 12.67
C ASP A 933 5.07 34.94 14.16
N ARG A 934 4.20 34.11 14.80
CA ARG A 934 3.92 34.21 16.24
C ARG A 934 5.14 33.91 17.10
N CYS A 935 5.98 32.97 16.70
CA CYS A 935 7.15 32.52 17.47
C CYS A 935 8.44 33.28 17.14
N SER A 936 8.42 34.28 16.22
CA SER A 936 9.65 34.90 15.72
C SER A 936 9.72 36.40 15.90
N LYS A 937 10.94 36.88 16.05
CA LYS A 937 11.34 38.31 16.04
C LYS A 937 12.44 38.53 15.01
N ALA A 938 12.62 39.78 14.57
CA ALA A 938 13.77 40.15 13.74
C ALA A 938 15.06 39.88 14.52
N LYS A 939 16.03 39.28 13.88
CA LYS A 939 17.37 39.10 14.46
C LYS A 939 18.02 40.48 14.67
N LYS A 940 18.58 40.70 15.86
CA LYS A 940 19.22 41.98 16.20
C LYS A 940 20.53 42.17 15.43
#